data_cd0b678f987721f49bf509ba27503225
#
_entry.id   cd0b678f987721f49bf509ba27503225
#
_cell.length_a   1.000
_cell.length_b   1.000
_cell.length_c   1.000
_cell.angle_alpha   90.00
_cell.angle_beta   90.00
_cell.angle_gamma   90.00
#
_symmetry.space_group_name_H-M   'P 1'
#
loop_
_entity.id
_entity.type
_entity.pdbx_description
1 polymer ?
#
loop_
_entity_poly.entity_id
_entity_poly.type
_entity_poly.pdbx_seq_one_letter_code
_entity_poly.pdbx_strand_id
1 'polypeptide(L)'
;DFKANQDVLLRLQTQQQWMLQSSFVDMDGKNHDRYRFFNGGLPVENSTLTIHHQDQQVYFIQFQSMGPLPFAPPVFKTSEELLAKAEATLPQHTFAWESAELTTLDLPESAPLPPDFQEPTPKKIWYWDAEEKKYLTGYKLEMRALKPDNFYQVILDGKSLELARQLPLTYNCQPSKITAETNYYGQREIATQKKGFIQKKHLLSTCEPQYIQTKYHELNSFGEVRTWSSISDISLRQSDWGSEEQVGASAHWAALEAWQTFAVQFGWLGPDNQQGSLRVLADWRDPQGKYVPNARYLNHQGQSYIYVGGLAENPLVTLDLIGHEYAHGFISHASGLAYSRTSGAIHEGLADIFGTLVEYYVLRDEGTWDWKMGDRVYTFRDLADPHSLQMPKVAGPSDPYWYDNSIAACPEPNNLPFPTGNDRCGIHQNSTVMSHWFYLLAEGGQGLDVPVSPIGIETAGEIIFHTVAAYVQEEMDFEAMRAATLQATADLYGPCSRGLAEVRNAWAAVGVGEPHNEFCVNIIGENQICIDSSKVYTYEVIGPPTATYKWSGIPVGWEYYFDDLRKQKLVLLDSDNIFPKTELTVKIEGSNISEFATISVAGVECAGKTGGNTQTLPTFEEIRLYPNPAQAQLRVFFPKHTFPCTLRLIEIQGRVLQTQQVLRPQQVLSLEALRPGMYFLVISGPMEMHRLSFIKD
;
A
#
# COMPACT_ATOMS: atom_id res chain seq x y z
N ASP A 1 -22.49 -14.20 8.67
CA ASP A 1 -22.72 -13.06 7.79
C ASP A 1 -22.50 -11.76 8.58
N PHE A 2 -21.41 -11.04 8.26
CA PHE A 2 -21.04 -9.79 8.92
C PHE A 2 -22.15 -8.75 8.83
N LYS A 3 -22.76 -8.58 7.64
CA LYS A 3 -23.80 -7.58 7.41
C LYS A 3 -25.03 -7.79 8.31
N ALA A 4 -25.35 -9.03 8.60
CA ALA A 4 -26.50 -9.38 9.45
C ALA A 4 -26.20 -9.28 10.94
N ASN A 5 -24.93 -9.33 11.36
CA ASN A 5 -24.53 -9.43 12.76
C ASN A 5 -23.59 -8.31 13.21
N GLN A 6 -23.38 -7.27 12.39
CA GLN A 6 -22.45 -6.18 12.71
C GLN A 6 -22.75 -5.48 14.06
N ASP A 7 -24.01 -5.35 14.42
CA ASP A 7 -24.43 -4.69 15.67
C ASP A 7 -23.90 -5.43 16.90
N VAL A 8 -23.88 -6.77 16.85
CA VAL A 8 -23.38 -7.63 17.92
C VAL A 8 -21.85 -7.68 17.89
N LEU A 9 -21.27 -7.87 16.72
CA LEU A 9 -19.83 -8.05 16.55
C LEU A 9 -19.04 -6.79 16.87
N LEU A 10 -19.57 -5.61 16.50
CA LEU A 10 -18.90 -4.31 16.67
C LEU A 10 -19.51 -3.45 17.78
N ARG A 11 -20.45 -3.99 18.57
CA ARG A 11 -21.16 -3.28 19.67
C ARG A 11 -21.71 -1.92 19.24
N LEU A 12 -22.29 -1.86 18.05
CA LEU A 12 -22.83 -0.64 17.48
C LEU A 12 -24.06 -0.16 18.28
N GLN A 13 -24.17 1.16 18.42
CA GLN A 13 -25.36 1.80 18.99
C GLN A 13 -26.48 1.82 17.96
N THR A 14 -27.74 2.02 18.42
CA THR A 14 -28.87 2.24 17.54
C THR A 14 -28.57 3.35 16.53
N GLN A 15 -28.84 3.12 15.24
CA GLN A 15 -28.55 4.00 14.10
C GLN A 15 -27.06 4.08 13.68
N GLN A 16 -26.18 3.29 14.23
CA GLN A 16 -24.80 3.13 13.76
C GLN A 16 -24.73 1.90 12.87
N GLN A 17 -24.06 2.03 11.72
CA GLN A 17 -23.89 0.90 10.78
C GLN A 17 -22.68 1.09 9.88
N TRP A 18 -22.08 -0.01 9.48
CA TRP A 18 -21.11 -0.06 8.41
C TRP A 18 -21.80 -0.42 7.08
N MET A 19 -21.64 0.41 6.08
CA MET A 19 -22.20 0.18 4.76
C MET A 19 -21.07 -0.16 3.78
N LEU A 20 -21.27 -1.23 3.02
CA LEU A 20 -20.35 -1.67 1.97
C LEU A 20 -20.17 -0.57 0.93
N GLN A 21 -18.92 -0.21 0.64
CA GLN A 21 -18.53 0.76 -0.37
C GLN A 21 -18.01 0.07 -1.62
N SER A 22 -17.15 -0.91 -1.44
CA SER A 22 -16.53 -1.67 -2.53
C SER A 22 -16.14 -3.06 -2.03
N SER A 23 -16.11 -4.00 -2.97
CA SER A 23 -15.53 -5.32 -2.77
C SER A 23 -14.53 -5.55 -3.88
N PHE A 24 -13.40 -6.16 -3.55
CA PHE A 24 -12.44 -6.64 -4.54
C PHE A 24 -11.89 -8.00 -4.11
N VAL A 25 -11.42 -8.75 -5.07
CA VAL A 25 -10.77 -10.04 -4.86
C VAL A 25 -9.30 -9.86 -5.17
N ASP A 26 -8.42 -10.30 -4.27
CA ASP A 26 -6.97 -10.26 -4.49
C ASP A 26 -6.51 -11.39 -5.42
N MET A 27 -5.22 -11.43 -5.70
CA MET A 27 -4.65 -12.42 -6.62
C MET A 27 -4.74 -13.87 -6.11
N ASP A 28 -4.95 -14.04 -4.80
CA ASP A 28 -5.10 -15.35 -4.16
C ASP A 28 -6.57 -15.80 -4.06
N GLY A 29 -7.50 -15.04 -4.66
CA GLY A 29 -8.93 -15.31 -4.61
C GLY A 29 -9.58 -14.98 -3.26
N LYS A 30 -8.92 -14.16 -2.42
CA LYS A 30 -9.47 -13.69 -1.16
C LYS A 30 -10.28 -12.42 -1.37
N ASN A 31 -11.40 -12.32 -0.71
CA ASN A 31 -12.29 -11.18 -0.81
C ASN A 31 -11.95 -10.13 0.24
N HIS A 32 -12.01 -8.87 -0.18
CA HIS A 32 -11.80 -7.70 0.66
C HIS A 32 -12.97 -6.76 0.52
N ASP A 33 -13.82 -6.75 1.54
CA ASP A 33 -14.98 -5.89 1.59
C ASP A 33 -14.67 -4.62 2.36
N ARG A 34 -14.71 -3.47 1.69
CA ARG A 34 -14.49 -2.16 2.31
C ARG A 34 -15.81 -1.52 2.67
N TYR A 35 -15.95 -1.16 3.93
CA TYR A 35 -17.13 -0.52 4.49
C TYR A 35 -16.80 0.90 4.95
N ARG A 36 -17.81 1.76 4.91
CA ARG A 36 -17.81 3.09 5.49
C ARG A 36 -18.78 3.15 6.66
N PHE A 37 -18.40 3.82 7.72
CA PHE A 37 -19.25 3.97 8.89
C PHE A 37 -20.30 5.07 8.70
N PHE A 38 -21.49 4.81 9.16
CA PHE A 38 -22.60 5.76 9.20
C PHE A 38 -23.14 5.88 10.61
N ASN A 39 -23.38 7.10 11.06
CA ASN A 39 -23.98 7.40 12.34
C ASN A 39 -25.22 8.30 12.13
N GLY A 40 -26.40 7.85 12.54
CA GLY A 40 -27.65 8.56 12.28
C GLY A 40 -27.96 8.75 10.78
N GLY A 41 -27.55 7.81 9.95
CA GLY A 41 -27.72 7.85 8.49
C GLY A 41 -26.74 8.74 7.74
N LEU A 42 -25.79 9.41 8.42
CA LEU A 42 -24.76 10.24 7.80
C LEU A 42 -23.41 9.51 7.76
N PRO A 43 -22.68 9.60 6.65
CA PRO A 43 -21.34 9.02 6.54
C PRO A 43 -20.37 9.77 7.46
N VAL A 44 -19.49 9.01 8.10
CA VAL A 44 -18.37 9.55 8.90
C VAL A 44 -17.15 9.65 8.00
N GLU A 45 -16.55 10.83 7.91
CA GLU A 45 -15.37 11.07 7.10
C GLU A 45 -14.18 10.27 7.63
N ASN A 46 -13.36 9.74 6.73
CA ASN A 46 -12.17 8.92 7.03
C ASN A 46 -12.45 7.66 7.87
N SER A 47 -13.70 7.19 7.92
CA SER A 47 -14.02 5.92 8.55
C SER A 47 -13.94 4.79 7.55
N THR A 48 -13.06 3.86 7.75
CA THR A 48 -12.92 2.67 6.88
C THR A 48 -12.83 1.41 7.74
N LEU A 49 -13.59 0.41 7.37
CA LEU A 49 -13.49 -0.95 7.87
C LEU A 49 -13.26 -1.85 6.66
N THR A 50 -12.20 -2.63 6.66
CA THR A 50 -11.97 -3.65 5.65
C THR A 50 -12.11 -5.04 6.27
N ILE A 51 -12.92 -5.89 5.67
CA ILE A 51 -13.11 -7.27 6.06
C ILE A 51 -12.47 -8.15 5.01
N HIS A 52 -11.55 -8.96 5.44
CA HIS A 52 -10.86 -9.94 4.61
C HIS A 52 -11.49 -11.31 4.85
N HIS A 53 -12.01 -11.94 3.79
CA HIS A 53 -12.67 -13.23 3.91
C HIS A 53 -12.44 -14.12 2.69
N GLN A 54 -12.52 -15.42 2.92
CA GLN A 54 -12.44 -16.45 1.88
C GLN A 54 -13.46 -17.55 2.23
N ASP A 55 -14.19 -18.04 1.23
CA ASP A 55 -15.21 -19.10 1.40
C ASP A 55 -16.21 -18.83 2.53
N GLN A 56 -16.62 -17.56 2.66
CA GLN A 56 -17.51 -17.05 3.73
C GLN A 56 -16.91 -17.08 5.16
N GLN A 57 -15.62 -17.32 5.29
CA GLN A 57 -14.92 -17.23 6.58
C GLN A 57 -14.12 -15.93 6.64
N VAL A 58 -14.42 -15.10 7.64
CA VAL A 58 -13.64 -13.89 7.93
C VAL A 58 -12.38 -14.32 8.67
N TYR A 59 -11.21 -13.98 8.14
CA TYR A 59 -9.94 -14.27 8.78
C TYR A 59 -9.27 -13.01 9.34
N PHE A 60 -9.66 -11.80 8.85
CA PHE A 60 -9.12 -10.55 9.38
C PHE A 60 -10.11 -9.40 9.21
N ILE A 61 -10.12 -8.46 10.17
CA ILE A 61 -10.90 -7.23 10.13
C ILE A 61 -9.99 -6.08 10.49
N GLN A 62 -9.80 -5.16 9.56
CA GLN A 62 -9.06 -3.92 9.77
C GLN A 62 -10.03 -2.76 9.90
N PHE A 63 -9.91 -1.94 10.93
CA PHE A 63 -10.69 -0.71 11.05
C PHE A 63 -9.86 0.40 11.67
N GLN A 64 -10.14 1.63 11.24
CA GLN A 64 -9.57 2.81 11.86
C GLN A 64 -10.36 3.12 13.13
N SER A 65 -9.67 3.22 14.28
CA SER A 65 -10.28 3.59 15.54
C SER A 65 -10.94 4.98 15.43
N MET A 66 -12.21 5.04 15.79
CA MET A 66 -12.96 6.28 15.83
C MET A 66 -13.24 6.67 17.26
N GLY A 67 -13.00 7.93 17.59
CA GLY A 67 -13.46 8.50 18.85
C GLY A 67 -14.98 8.41 19.01
N PRO A 68 -15.50 8.67 20.22
CA PRO A 68 -16.93 8.64 20.48
C PRO A 68 -17.67 9.64 19.58
N LEU A 69 -18.70 9.14 18.89
CA LEU A 69 -19.58 9.95 18.05
C LEU A 69 -20.77 10.46 18.87
N PRO A 70 -21.01 11.76 18.89
CA PRO A 70 -22.17 12.30 19.59
C PRO A 70 -23.48 11.92 18.88
N PHE A 71 -24.53 11.75 19.66
CA PHE A 71 -25.87 11.48 19.17
C PHE A 71 -26.63 12.81 19.00
N ALA A 72 -26.45 13.46 17.86
CA ALA A 72 -27.22 14.67 17.54
C ALA A 72 -27.73 14.60 16.11
N PRO A 73 -29.04 14.77 15.88
CA PRO A 73 -29.56 14.90 14.52
C PRO A 73 -29.05 16.21 13.90
N PRO A 74 -28.64 16.21 12.64
CA PRO A 74 -28.18 17.42 11.96
C PRO A 74 -29.34 18.41 11.77
N VAL A 75 -29.05 19.69 11.90
CA VAL A 75 -29.95 20.77 11.48
C VAL A 75 -30.03 20.74 9.96
N PHE A 76 -31.23 20.81 9.40
CA PHE A 76 -31.43 20.84 7.94
C PHE A 76 -31.27 22.27 7.44
N LYS A 77 -30.39 22.47 6.44
CA LYS A 77 -30.16 23.70 5.72
C LYS A 77 -30.48 23.50 4.24
N THR A 78 -30.88 24.56 3.56
CA THR A 78 -31.14 24.51 2.11
C THR A 78 -29.82 24.44 1.33
N SER A 79 -29.85 23.83 0.14
CA SER A 79 -28.66 23.76 -0.72
C SER A 79 -28.19 25.16 -1.12
N GLU A 80 -29.10 26.07 -1.39
CA GLU A 80 -28.83 27.47 -1.75
C GLU A 80 -28.11 28.23 -0.62
N GLU A 81 -28.55 28.08 0.64
CA GLU A 81 -27.89 28.70 1.80
C GLU A 81 -26.44 28.16 1.97
N LEU A 82 -26.26 26.87 1.79
CA LEU A 82 -24.97 26.21 1.93
C LEU A 82 -24.02 26.58 0.80
N LEU A 83 -24.52 26.66 -0.44
CA LEU A 83 -23.73 27.04 -1.58
C LEU A 83 -23.25 28.50 -1.45
N ALA A 84 -24.14 29.43 -1.12
CA ALA A 84 -23.79 30.83 -0.91
C ALA A 84 -22.72 31.00 0.18
N LYS A 85 -22.79 30.20 1.26
CA LYS A 85 -21.78 30.21 2.32
C LYS A 85 -20.43 29.65 1.85
N ALA A 86 -20.46 28.54 1.07
CA ALA A 86 -19.23 27.95 0.54
C ALA A 86 -18.54 28.88 -0.47
N GLU A 87 -19.30 29.55 -1.36
CA GLU A 87 -18.80 30.56 -2.27
C GLU A 87 -18.16 31.74 -1.55
N ALA A 88 -18.76 32.19 -0.46
CA ALA A 88 -18.21 33.25 0.37
C ALA A 88 -16.85 32.91 1.00
N THR A 89 -16.49 31.64 1.12
CA THR A 89 -15.15 31.22 1.57
C THR A 89 -14.08 31.36 0.48
N LEU A 90 -14.51 31.58 -0.78
CA LEU A 90 -13.67 31.69 -1.97
C LEU A 90 -13.98 33.01 -2.73
N PRO A 91 -13.87 34.19 -2.10
CA PRO A 91 -14.45 35.44 -2.61
C PRO A 91 -13.84 35.96 -3.91
N GLN A 92 -12.72 35.43 -4.36
CA GLN A 92 -12.05 35.85 -5.60
C GLN A 92 -12.18 34.83 -6.73
N HIS A 93 -13.10 33.86 -6.58
CA HIS A 93 -13.29 32.80 -7.56
C HIS A 93 -14.54 33.03 -8.41
N THR A 94 -14.46 32.64 -9.67
CA THR A 94 -15.62 32.49 -10.57
C THR A 94 -15.88 31.00 -10.73
N PHE A 95 -17.07 30.57 -10.38
CA PHE A 95 -17.40 29.14 -10.38
C PHE A 95 -17.87 28.65 -11.75
N ALA A 96 -17.69 27.36 -12.02
CA ALA A 96 -17.97 26.77 -13.32
C ALA A 96 -19.45 26.88 -13.69
N TRP A 97 -20.37 26.74 -12.75
CA TRP A 97 -21.82 26.81 -12.96
C TRP A 97 -22.36 28.24 -13.15
N GLU A 98 -21.58 29.27 -12.80
CA GLU A 98 -21.95 30.68 -12.96
C GLU A 98 -21.42 31.30 -14.26
N SER A 99 -20.51 30.59 -14.96
CA SER A 99 -19.75 31.19 -16.05
C SER A 99 -20.52 31.16 -17.39
N ALA A 100 -20.52 32.30 -18.06
CA ALA A 100 -20.97 32.41 -19.45
C ALA A 100 -20.09 31.58 -20.44
N GLU A 101 -18.90 31.12 -20.02
CA GLU A 101 -18.03 30.26 -20.83
C GLU A 101 -18.65 28.86 -21.06
N LEU A 102 -19.69 28.46 -20.29
CA LEU A 102 -20.48 27.24 -20.55
C LEU A 102 -21.10 27.23 -21.95
N THR A 103 -21.39 28.43 -22.53
CA THR A 103 -21.93 28.54 -23.88
C THR A 103 -20.92 28.28 -24.98
N THR A 104 -19.62 28.20 -24.64
CA THR A 104 -18.52 27.93 -25.58
C THR A 104 -18.04 26.50 -25.57
N LEU A 105 -18.58 25.66 -24.67
CA LEU A 105 -18.33 24.23 -24.71
C LEU A 105 -19.06 23.64 -25.92
N ASP A 106 -18.33 23.01 -26.82
CA ASP A 106 -18.85 22.35 -28.03
C ASP A 106 -19.59 21.05 -27.66
N LEU A 107 -20.63 21.17 -26.84
CA LEU A 107 -21.48 20.08 -26.39
C LEU A 107 -22.78 20.08 -27.21
N PRO A 108 -23.30 18.91 -27.60
CA PRO A 108 -24.63 18.83 -28.18
C PRO A 108 -25.68 19.47 -27.25
N GLU A 109 -26.64 20.24 -27.77
CA GLU A 109 -27.68 20.93 -26.98
C GLU A 109 -28.44 20.00 -26.01
N SER A 110 -28.45 18.69 -26.24
CA SER A 110 -29.08 17.69 -25.38
C SER A 110 -28.16 16.97 -24.42
N ALA A 111 -26.85 17.25 -24.42
CA ALA A 111 -25.90 16.59 -23.52
C ALA A 111 -25.94 17.23 -22.13
N PRO A 112 -26.02 16.45 -21.04
CA PRO A 112 -25.88 16.99 -19.70
C PRO A 112 -24.47 17.58 -19.52
N LEU A 113 -24.39 18.71 -18.81
CA LEU A 113 -23.08 19.27 -18.42
C LEU A 113 -22.27 18.24 -17.66
N PRO A 114 -20.93 18.20 -17.87
CA PRO A 114 -20.06 17.37 -17.04
C PRO A 114 -20.32 17.64 -15.55
N PRO A 115 -20.21 16.62 -14.66
CA PRO A 115 -20.54 16.77 -13.24
C PRO A 115 -19.84 17.91 -12.51
N ASP A 116 -18.62 18.22 -12.90
CA ASP A 116 -17.76 19.28 -12.33
C ASP A 116 -18.18 20.69 -12.81
N PHE A 117 -19.05 20.81 -13.81
CA PHE A 117 -19.67 22.07 -14.27
C PHE A 117 -21.11 22.24 -13.78
N GLN A 118 -21.61 21.31 -12.98
CA GLN A 118 -22.92 21.43 -12.36
C GLN A 118 -22.79 22.11 -10.99
N GLU A 119 -23.88 22.75 -10.57
CA GLU A 119 -23.98 23.26 -9.20
C GLU A 119 -23.77 22.14 -8.19
N PRO A 120 -22.85 22.29 -7.23
CA PRO A 120 -22.52 21.20 -6.31
C PRO A 120 -23.66 20.91 -5.34
N THR A 121 -23.95 19.64 -5.18
CA THR A 121 -24.94 19.17 -4.20
C THR A 121 -24.26 18.98 -2.83
N PRO A 122 -24.64 19.73 -1.78
CA PRO A 122 -24.07 19.59 -0.47
C PRO A 122 -24.34 18.19 0.11
N LYS A 123 -23.29 17.53 0.59
CA LYS A 123 -23.38 16.22 1.26
C LYS A 123 -23.20 16.39 2.78
N LYS A 124 -24.17 15.93 3.57
CA LYS A 124 -24.05 15.92 5.03
C LYS A 124 -23.08 14.83 5.45
N ILE A 125 -22.17 15.16 6.38
CA ILE A 125 -21.14 14.26 6.87
C ILE A 125 -20.91 14.45 8.39
N TRP A 126 -20.25 13.48 9.01
CA TRP A 126 -19.49 13.68 10.24
C TRP A 126 -18.04 13.91 9.86
N TYR A 127 -17.42 15.00 10.33
CA TYR A 127 -15.99 15.29 10.13
C TYR A 127 -15.30 15.42 11.49
N TRP A 128 -14.01 15.12 11.52
CA TRP A 128 -13.19 15.28 12.70
C TRP A 128 -12.75 16.74 12.84
N ASP A 129 -13.08 17.37 13.95
CA ASP A 129 -12.57 18.68 14.32
C ASP A 129 -11.32 18.52 15.17
N ALA A 130 -10.19 19.02 14.67
CA ALA A 130 -8.88 18.85 15.30
C ALA A 130 -8.70 19.74 16.54
N GLU A 131 -9.38 20.89 16.61
CA GLU A 131 -9.31 21.82 17.74
C GLU A 131 -10.16 21.31 18.90
N GLU A 132 -11.39 20.90 18.63
CA GLU A 132 -12.30 20.36 19.64
C GLU A 132 -12.07 18.87 19.93
N LYS A 133 -11.21 18.20 19.15
CA LYS A 133 -10.88 16.76 19.27
C LYS A 133 -12.11 15.86 19.36
N LYS A 134 -13.09 16.13 18.50
CA LYS A 134 -14.35 15.37 18.42
C LYS A 134 -14.93 15.38 17.02
N TYR A 135 -15.87 14.48 16.76
CA TYR A 135 -16.64 14.51 15.54
C TYR A 135 -17.77 15.55 15.63
N LEU A 136 -17.88 16.38 14.60
CA LEU A 136 -18.95 17.35 14.39
C LEU A 136 -19.70 17.03 13.11
N THR A 137 -20.98 17.45 13.03
CA THR A 137 -21.73 17.39 11.77
C THR A 137 -21.32 18.55 10.88
N GLY A 138 -21.25 18.32 9.58
CA GLY A 138 -20.91 19.34 8.60
C GLY A 138 -21.53 19.09 7.25
N TYR A 139 -21.27 20.01 6.34
CA TYR A 139 -21.67 19.93 4.94
C TYR A 139 -20.45 19.98 4.05
N LYS A 140 -20.28 18.95 3.26
CA LYS A 140 -19.19 18.82 2.28
C LYS A 140 -19.71 19.22 0.90
N LEU A 141 -19.01 20.14 0.25
CA LEU A 141 -19.24 20.58 -1.13
C LEU A 141 -17.96 20.37 -1.94
N GLU A 142 -18.11 19.97 -3.18
CA GLU A 142 -17.04 19.84 -4.17
C GLU A 142 -17.27 20.91 -5.25
N MET A 143 -16.42 21.95 -5.32
CA MET A 143 -16.70 23.18 -6.03
C MET A 143 -15.64 23.43 -7.11
N ARG A 144 -16.08 23.54 -8.38
CA ARG A 144 -15.22 23.88 -9.52
C ARG A 144 -15.15 25.39 -9.70
N ALA A 145 -13.97 25.97 -9.53
CA ALA A 145 -13.66 27.36 -9.87
C ALA A 145 -12.93 27.44 -11.21
N LEU A 146 -13.31 28.38 -12.08
CA LEU A 146 -12.66 28.60 -13.37
C LEU A 146 -11.57 29.67 -13.29
N LYS A 147 -11.71 30.61 -12.35
CA LYS A 147 -10.73 31.71 -12.18
C LYS A 147 -10.52 31.99 -10.69
N PRO A 148 -9.34 31.68 -10.14
CA PRO A 148 -8.33 30.79 -10.73
C PRO A 148 -8.88 29.38 -10.90
N ASP A 149 -8.47 28.69 -11.96
CA ASP A 149 -8.98 27.35 -12.27
C ASP A 149 -8.52 26.36 -11.20
N ASN A 150 -9.47 25.83 -10.46
CA ASN A 150 -9.23 24.84 -9.40
C ASN A 150 -10.52 24.13 -9.02
N PHE A 151 -10.38 22.96 -8.36
CA PHE A 151 -11.48 22.22 -7.81
C PHE A 151 -11.28 22.08 -6.30
N TYR A 152 -12.27 22.51 -5.51
CA TYR A 152 -12.17 22.61 -4.08
C TYR A 152 -13.13 21.64 -3.39
N GLN A 153 -12.67 21.03 -2.32
CA GLN A 153 -13.53 20.43 -1.31
C GLN A 153 -13.67 21.44 -0.16
N VAL A 154 -14.88 21.87 0.10
CA VAL A 154 -15.22 22.78 1.19
C VAL A 154 -16.07 22.00 2.20
N ILE A 155 -15.69 22.06 3.47
CA ILE A 155 -16.50 21.56 4.58
C ILE A 155 -16.91 22.75 5.45
N LEU A 156 -18.23 22.96 5.56
CA LEU A 156 -18.82 23.92 6.44
C LEU A 156 -19.28 23.23 7.73
N ASP A 157 -19.03 23.84 8.88
CA ASP A 157 -19.57 23.35 10.15
C ASP A 157 -21.11 23.32 10.13
N GLY A 158 -21.71 22.27 10.62
CA GLY A 158 -23.14 22.05 10.51
C GLY A 158 -24.00 22.99 11.36
N LYS A 159 -23.42 23.67 12.34
CA LYS A 159 -24.13 24.57 13.27
C LYS A 159 -23.87 26.05 12.93
N SER A 160 -22.59 26.43 12.82
CA SER A 160 -22.18 27.81 12.57
C SER A 160 -22.21 28.19 11.08
N LEU A 161 -22.11 27.22 10.19
CA LEU A 161 -21.89 27.35 8.75
C LEU A 161 -20.58 28.10 8.41
N GLU A 162 -19.67 28.16 9.35
CA GLU A 162 -18.33 28.66 9.10
C GLU A 162 -17.47 27.60 8.40
N LEU A 163 -16.41 28.05 7.75
CA LEU A 163 -15.47 27.16 7.07
C LEU A 163 -14.73 26.31 8.10
N ALA A 164 -15.01 25.01 8.09
CA ALA A 164 -14.28 24.02 8.92
C ALA A 164 -13.04 23.51 8.20
N ARG A 165 -13.13 23.29 6.88
CA ARG A 165 -12.00 22.81 6.08
C ARG A 165 -12.14 23.20 4.60
N GLN A 166 -11.02 23.56 3.98
CA GLN A 166 -10.92 23.76 2.54
C GLN A 166 -9.71 23.01 2.01
N LEU A 167 -9.94 22.15 1.03
CA LEU A 167 -8.89 21.39 0.35
C LEU A 167 -9.01 21.62 -1.17
N PRO A 168 -7.92 21.99 -1.86
CA PRO A 168 -7.91 21.95 -3.31
C PRO A 168 -7.91 20.49 -3.78
N LEU A 169 -8.82 20.14 -4.69
CA LEU A 169 -8.95 18.78 -5.26
C LEU A 169 -8.27 18.66 -6.63
N THR A 170 -8.13 19.78 -7.36
CA THR A 170 -7.39 19.81 -8.62
C THR A 170 -6.65 21.13 -8.74
N TYR A 171 -5.56 21.10 -9.49
CA TYR A 171 -4.85 22.29 -9.95
C TYR A 171 -4.92 22.31 -11.47
N ASN A 172 -5.12 23.49 -12.08
CA ASN A 172 -4.92 23.65 -13.53
C ASN A 172 -3.43 23.52 -13.81
N CYS A 173 -3.01 22.30 -14.01
CA CYS A 173 -1.63 21.90 -14.02
C CYS A 173 -1.19 21.63 -15.45
N GLN A 174 -0.20 22.40 -15.92
CA GLN A 174 0.51 22.08 -17.16
C GLN A 174 1.75 21.26 -16.82
N PRO A 175 1.71 19.92 -16.99
CA PRO A 175 2.84 19.08 -16.63
C PRO A 175 4.05 19.45 -17.49
N SER A 176 5.20 19.43 -16.89
CA SER A 176 6.47 19.62 -17.56
C SER A 176 7.57 18.87 -16.81
N LYS A 177 8.71 18.73 -17.45
CA LYS A 177 9.91 18.16 -16.88
C LYS A 177 11.06 19.11 -17.06
N ILE A 178 11.98 19.11 -16.12
CA ILE A 178 13.24 19.84 -16.18
C ILE A 178 14.35 18.92 -15.74
N THR A 179 15.58 19.20 -16.18
CA THR A 179 16.78 18.56 -15.63
C THR A 179 17.37 19.49 -14.59
N ALA A 180 17.61 18.95 -13.39
CA ALA A 180 18.14 19.69 -12.26
C ALA A 180 19.31 19.02 -11.61
N GLU A 181 20.27 19.79 -11.12
CA GLU A 181 21.31 19.32 -10.22
C GLU A 181 20.70 19.10 -8.83
N THR A 182 20.92 17.90 -8.27
CA THR A 182 20.49 17.55 -6.90
C THR A 182 21.70 17.58 -5.94
N ASN A 183 21.44 17.69 -4.64
CA ASN A 183 22.52 17.76 -3.63
C ASN A 183 23.45 16.54 -3.64
N TYR A 184 22.91 15.34 -3.87
CA TYR A 184 23.64 14.10 -3.65
C TYR A 184 23.63 13.12 -4.83
N TYR A 185 22.78 13.33 -5.83
CA TYR A 185 22.54 12.36 -6.90
C TYR A 185 22.85 12.89 -8.31
N GLY A 186 23.53 14.05 -8.40
CA GLY A 186 23.84 14.70 -9.66
C GLY A 186 22.59 15.18 -10.39
N GLN A 187 22.64 15.20 -11.71
CA GLN A 187 21.52 15.67 -12.53
C GLN A 187 20.38 14.64 -12.58
N ARG A 188 19.16 15.12 -12.26
CA ARG A 188 17.95 14.30 -12.32
C ARG A 188 16.87 14.99 -13.14
N GLU A 189 16.04 14.20 -13.82
CA GLU A 189 14.82 14.69 -14.46
C GLU A 189 13.73 14.84 -13.39
N ILE A 190 13.19 16.04 -13.27
CA ILE A 190 12.21 16.38 -12.23
C ILE A 190 10.90 16.77 -12.89
N ALA A 191 9.81 16.12 -12.48
CA ALA A 191 8.47 16.50 -12.89
C ALA A 191 8.07 17.82 -12.21
N THR A 192 7.56 18.78 -12.99
CA THR A 192 7.22 20.12 -12.55
C THR A 192 5.92 20.59 -13.22
N GLN A 193 5.44 21.74 -12.80
CA GLN A 193 4.32 22.44 -13.41
C GLN A 193 4.77 23.74 -14.07
N LYS A 194 4.31 24.03 -15.30
CA LYS A 194 4.53 25.34 -15.93
C LYS A 194 3.60 26.40 -15.37
N LYS A 195 4.13 27.61 -15.13
CA LYS A 195 3.36 28.78 -14.72
C LYS A 195 3.64 29.96 -15.66
N GLY A 196 2.56 30.54 -16.17
CA GLY A 196 2.60 31.81 -16.95
C GLY A 196 2.86 31.65 -18.45
N PHE A 197 2.19 32.46 -19.25
CA PHE A 197 2.23 32.44 -20.72
C PHE A 197 3.51 33.11 -21.31
N ILE A 198 4.09 34.06 -20.60
CA ILE A 198 5.20 34.88 -21.09
C ILE A 198 6.53 34.57 -20.41
N GLN A 199 6.50 34.24 -19.12
CA GLN A 199 7.68 33.78 -18.39
C GLN A 199 7.54 32.26 -18.14
N LYS A 200 8.29 31.46 -18.89
CA LYS A 200 8.34 29.99 -18.73
C LYS A 200 8.98 29.62 -17.39
N LYS A 201 8.27 29.82 -16.30
CA LYS A 201 8.69 29.36 -14.97
C LYS A 201 8.17 27.95 -14.73
N HIS A 202 9.00 27.11 -14.13
CA HIS A 202 8.65 25.78 -13.66
C HIS A 202 8.50 25.83 -12.14
N LEU A 203 7.38 25.38 -11.64
CA LEU A 203 7.15 25.24 -10.21
C LEU A 203 7.54 23.85 -9.77
N LEU A 204 8.12 23.68 -8.58
CA LEU A 204 8.28 22.40 -7.93
C LEU A 204 6.91 21.91 -7.43
N SER A 205 6.09 21.53 -8.38
CA SER A 205 4.75 20.99 -8.19
C SER A 205 4.45 20.02 -9.32
N THR A 206 3.86 18.88 -8.99
CA THR A 206 3.41 17.89 -9.97
C THR A 206 1.92 18.01 -10.24
N CYS A 207 1.51 17.49 -11.39
CA CYS A 207 0.11 17.33 -11.76
C CYS A 207 -0.40 15.94 -11.34
N GLU A 208 -1.70 15.67 -11.57
CA GLU A 208 -2.24 14.31 -11.41
C GLU A 208 -1.33 13.24 -12.02
N PRO A 209 -1.22 12.10 -11.37
CA PRO A 209 -1.90 11.66 -10.13
C PRO A 209 -1.11 11.94 -8.84
N GLN A 210 0.06 12.57 -8.90
CA GLN A 210 0.99 12.60 -7.79
C GLN A 210 0.78 13.75 -6.80
N TYR A 211 0.19 14.86 -7.17
CA TYR A 211 -0.09 16.04 -6.31
C TYR A 211 0.97 16.36 -5.24
N ILE A 212 2.24 16.44 -5.66
CA ILE A 212 3.36 16.84 -4.79
C ILE A 212 3.67 18.31 -5.04
N GLN A 213 3.75 19.09 -3.96
CA GLN A 213 4.15 20.49 -4.03
C GLN A 213 5.24 20.79 -3.02
N THR A 214 6.34 21.38 -3.48
CA THR A 214 7.48 21.75 -2.64
C THR A 214 7.63 23.25 -2.55
N LYS A 215 7.79 23.75 -1.32
CA LYS A 215 8.07 25.14 -1.00
C LYS A 215 9.21 25.23 0.01
N TYR A 216 9.86 26.39 0.11
CA TYR A 216 10.78 26.62 1.21
C TYR A 216 10.03 26.89 2.51
N HIS A 217 10.60 26.44 3.62
CA HIS A 217 10.11 26.79 4.95
C HIS A 217 10.43 28.28 5.22
N GLU A 218 9.42 29.08 5.46
CA GLU A 218 9.57 30.52 5.73
C GLU A 218 9.02 30.87 7.11
N LEU A 219 9.74 31.75 7.82
CA LEU A 219 9.29 32.38 9.04
C LEU A 219 8.83 33.82 8.75
N ASN A 220 7.86 34.32 9.52
CA ASN A 220 7.50 35.73 9.48
C ASN A 220 8.52 36.57 10.27
N SER A 221 8.35 37.89 10.26
CA SER A 221 9.22 38.82 10.98
C SER A 221 9.22 38.65 12.52
N PHE A 222 8.32 37.84 13.06
CA PHE A 222 8.22 37.51 14.48
C PHE A 222 8.80 36.12 14.80
N GLY A 223 9.36 35.41 13.80
CA GLY A 223 9.90 34.08 13.95
C GLY A 223 8.85 32.96 13.97
N GLU A 224 7.60 33.24 13.57
CA GLU A 224 6.54 32.26 13.47
C GLU A 224 6.49 31.65 12.07
N VAL A 225 6.13 30.37 11.97
CA VAL A 225 5.99 29.68 10.69
C VAL A 225 4.88 30.32 9.86
N ARG A 226 5.20 30.73 8.64
CA ARG A 226 4.19 31.25 7.69
C ARG A 226 3.21 30.16 7.30
N THR A 227 1.97 30.54 7.09
CA THR A 227 0.96 29.62 6.57
C THR A 227 1.31 29.18 5.15
N TRP A 228 0.95 27.96 4.76
CA TRP A 228 1.22 27.40 3.44
C TRP A 228 0.84 28.36 2.29
N SER A 229 -0.30 29.03 2.39
CA SER A 229 -0.78 29.98 1.39
C SER A 229 0.06 31.26 1.29
N SER A 230 0.79 31.61 2.35
CA SER A 230 1.64 32.81 2.39
C SER A 230 3.10 32.55 2.04
N ILE A 231 3.50 31.27 1.89
CA ILE A 231 4.85 30.87 1.48
C ILE A 231 4.96 30.97 -0.04
N SER A 232 6.09 31.51 -0.51
CA SER A 232 6.37 31.66 -1.94
C SER A 232 6.57 30.30 -2.64
N ASP A 233 6.08 30.18 -3.89
CA ASP A 233 6.36 29.02 -4.72
C ASP A 233 7.84 29.01 -5.15
N ILE A 234 8.49 27.86 -5.09
CA ILE A 234 9.82 27.68 -5.70
C ILE A 234 9.63 27.64 -7.22
N SER A 235 10.15 28.65 -7.91
CA SER A 235 10.03 28.78 -9.36
C SER A 235 11.39 28.80 -10.01
N LEU A 236 11.64 27.86 -10.91
CA LEU A 236 12.92 27.67 -11.58
C LEU A 236 12.80 28.08 -13.05
N ARG A 237 13.78 28.84 -13.53
CA ARG A 237 14.03 29.01 -14.98
C ARG A 237 15.03 27.92 -15.39
N GLN A 238 14.94 27.42 -16.61
CA GLN A 238 15.78 26.31 -17.10
C GLN A 238 17.29 26.61 -17.09
N SER A 239 17.70 27.84 -16.80
CA SER A 239 19.10 28.31 -16.80
C SER A 239 19.67 28.76 -15.47
N ASP A 240 18.85 28.84 -14.40
CA ASP A 240 19.26 29.51 -13.16
C ASP A 240 19.15 28.56 -11.95
N TRP A 241 20.12 27.67 -11.79
CA TRP A 241 20.21 26.76 -10.67
C TRP A 241 21.22 27.29 -9.66
N GLY A 242 20.72 27.99 -8.61
CA GLY A 242 21.53 28.34 -7.44
C GLY A 242 21.56 27.19 -6.43
N SER A 243 22.45 27.28 -5.43
CA SER A 243 22.52 26.30 -4.36
C SER A 243 21.26 26.21 -3.50
N GLU A 244 20.51 27.30 -3.40
CA GLU A 244 19.23 27.35 -2.66
C GLU A 244 18.12 26.56 -3.35
N GLU A 245 18.01 26.71 -4.67
CA GLU A 245 17.02 25.95 -5.45
C GLU A 245 17.35 24.45 -5.50
N GLN A 246 18.61 24.07 -5.36
CA GLN A 246 19.07 22.69 -5.37
C GLN A 246 18.46 21.88 -4.21
N VAL A 247 18.33 22.45 -3.02
CA VAL A 247 17.68 21.82 -1.87
C VAL A 247 16.21 21.51 -2.15
N GLY A 248 15.49 22.51 -2.68
CA GLY A 248 14.09 22.35 -3.06
C GLY A 248 13.90 21.31 -4.18
N ALA A 249 14.78 21.32 -5.19
CA ALA A 249 14.76 20.36 -6.29
C ALA A 249 15.02 18.93 -5.80
N SER A 250 16.01 18.74 -4.92
CA SER A 250 16.34 17.44 -4.32
C SER A 250 15.18 16.90 -3.49
N ALA A 251 14.61 17.72 -2.62
CA ALA A 251 13.49 17.32 -1.77
C ALA A 251 12.25 16.95 -2.62
N HIS A 252 11.98 17.72 -3.67
CA HIS A 252 10.86 17.46 -4.57
C HIS A 252 11.04 16.15 -5.36
N TRP A 253 12.24 15.97 -5.93
CA TRP A 253 12.59 14.75 -6.63
C TRP A 253 12.49 13.51 -5.74
N ALA A 254 13.11 13.55 -4.56
CA ALA A 254 13.07 12.42 -3.63
C ALA A 254 11.64 12.08 -3.17
N ALA A 255 10.79 13.09 -2.92
CA ALA A 255 9.39 12.87 -2.58
C ALA A 255 8.59 12.27 -3.74
N LEU A 256 8.90 12.66 -4.99
CA LEU A 256 8.29 12.08 -6.18
C LEU A 256 8.70 10.62 -6.37
N GLU A 257 9.99 10.30 -6.19
CA GLU A 257 10.48 8.93 -6.28
C GLU A 257 9.87 8.04 -5.19
N ALA A 258 9.75 8.56 -3.95
CA ALA A 258 9.04 7.85 -2.88
C ALA A 258 7.59 7.56 -3.27
N TRP A 259 6.85 8.57 -3.74
CA TRP A 259 5.48 8.38 -4.20
C TRP A 259 5.38 7.35 -5.33
N GLN A 260 6.29 7.43 -6.33
CA GLN A 260 6.32 6.50 -7.46
C GLN A 260 6.65 5.08 -7.02
N THR A 261 7.60 4.91 -6.10
CA THR A 261 7.94 3.60 -5.55
C THR A 261 6.72 2.95 -4.89
N PHE A 262 6.02 3.68 -4.01
CA PHE A 262 4.81 3.14 -3.38
C PHE A 262 3.70 2.85 -4.39
N ALA A 263 3.50 3.71 -5.38
CA ALA A 263 2.47 3.51 -6.39
C ALA A 263 2.77 2.34 -7.34
N VAL A 264 4.02 2.22 -7.78
CA VAL A 264 4.42 1.24 -8.81
C VAL A 264 4.70 -0.14 -8.20
N GLN A 265 5.44 -0.19 -7.08
CA GLN A 265 5.81 -1.46 -6.47
C GLN A 265 4.66 -2.06 -5.64
N PHE A 266 3.92 -1.21 -4.93
CA PHE A 266 2.95 -1.66 -3.96
C PHE A 266 1.49 -1.30 -4.30
N GLY A 267 1.24 -0.54 -5.36
CA GLY A 267 -0.10 -0.11 -5.73
C GLY A 267 -0.73 0.91 -4.75
N TRP A 268 0.09 1.54 -3.88
CA TRP A 268 -0.36 2.49 -2.88
C TRP A 268 -0.28 3.92 -3.41
N LEU A 269 -1.43 4.60 -3.52
CA LEU A 269 -1.54 5.89 -4.19
C LEU A 269 -1.58 7.07 -3.20
N GLY A 270 -0.48 7.82 -3.12
CA GLY A 270 -0.35 8.92 -2.18
C GLY A 270 -0.13 8.46 -0.74
N PRO A 271 0.06 9.38 0.23
CA PRO A 271 0.29 9.00 1.62
C PRO A 271 -0.88 8.23 2.25
N ASP A 272 -2.11 8.44 1.76
CA ASP A 272 -3.37 7.96 2.31
C ASP A 272 -4.07 6.87 1.47
N ASN A 273 -3.43 6.40 0.40
CA ASN A 273 -4.01 5.51 -0.61
C ASN A 273 -5.29 6.06 -1.28
N GLN A 274 -5.48 7.38 -1.26
CA GLN A 274 -6.62 8.07 -1.85
C GLN A 274 -6.18 9.18 -2.82
N GLN A 275 -4.94 9.10 -3.29
CA GLN A 275 -4.28 10.14 -4.08
C GLN A 275 -4.16 11.48 -3.33
N GLY A 276 -4.05 11.41 -2.00
CA GLY A 276 -3.88 12.59 -1.17
C GLY A 276 -2.62 13.37 -1.54
N SER A 277 -2.72 14.70 -1.49
CA SER A 277 -1.60 15.56 -1.83
C SER A 277 -0.52 15.55 -0.75
N LEU A 278 0.73 15.67 -1.18
CA LEU A 278 1.90 15.80 -0.32
C LEU A 278 2.52 17.18 -0.46
N ARG A 279 2.72 17.86 0.65
CA ARG A 279 3.41 19.14 0.74
C ARG A 279 4.78 18.96 1.36
N VAL A 280 5.81 19.40 0.66
CA VAL A 280 7.20 19.35 1.14
C VAL A 280 7.65 20.75 1.50
N LEU A 281 8.12 20.94 2.72
CA LEU A 281 8.72 22.18 3.21
C LEU A 281 10.22 21.96 3.35
N ALA A 282 10.95 22.32 2.31
CA ALA A 282 12.40 22.24 2.25
C ALA A 282 13.07 23.39 3.01
N ASP A 283 14.34 23.23 3.35
CA ASP A 283 15.16 24.24 4.01
C ASP A 283 14.61 24.70 5.37
N TRP A 284 14.18 23.73 6.21
CA TRP A 284 13.63 24.01 7.53
C TRP A 284 14.70 24.57 8.47
N ARG A 285 14.55 25.85 8.84
CA ARG A 285 15.47 26.58 9.70
C ARG A 285 14.77 27.08 10.97
N ASP A 286 15.55 27.23 12.03
CA ASP A 286 15.15 27.89 13.25
C ASP A 286 15.10 29.44 13.08
N PRO A 287 14.56 30.20 14.07
CA PRO A 287 14.51 31.65 13.99
C PRO A 287 15.88 32.35 13.88
N GLN A 288 16.97 31.65 14.16
CA GLN A 288 18.35 32.13 14.02
C GLN A 288 18.93 31.83 12.61
N GLY A 289 18.14 31.22 11.73
CA GLY A 289 18.56 30.86 10.37
C GLY A 289 19.40 29.61 10.26
N LYS A 290 19.57 28.85 11.35
CA LYS A 290 20.30 27.58 11.38
C LYS A 290 19.35 26.43 11.00
N TYR A 291 19.85 25.45 10.27
CA TYR A 291 19.09 24.22 10.00
C TYR A 291 18.58 23.56 11.29
N VAL A 292 17.30 23.19 11.28
CA VAL A 292 16.77 22.26 12.26
C VAL A 292 17.33 20.87 11.92
N PRO A 293 18.05 20.20 12.84
CA PRO A 293 18.73 18.94 12.55
C PRO A 293 17.72 17.76 12.55
N ASN A 294 16.69 17.86 11.72
CA ASN A 294 15.63 16.88 11.63
C ASN A 294 14.92 16.93 10.26
N ALA A 295 14.34 15.80 9.87
CA ALA A 295 13.24 15.74 8.92
C ALA A 295 12.00 15.22 9.66
N ARG A 296 10.80 15.51 9.17
CA ARG A 296 9.58 15.14 9.88
C ARG A 296 8.37 15.07 8.98
N TYR A 297 7.66 13.92 9.00
CA TYR A 297 6.30 13.81 8.48
C TYR A 297 5.27 14.37 9.48
N LEU A 298 4.25 15.04 8.97
CA LEU A 298 3.07 15.48 9.73
C LEU A 298 1.81 15.33 8.88
N ASN A 299 0.75 14.82 9.49
CA ASN A 299 -0.60 14.99 8.96
C ASN A 299 -1.31 16.07 9.77
N HIS A 300 -1.67 17.16 9.11
CA HIS A 300 -2.40 18.24 9.73
C HIS A 300 -3.71 18.47 8.98
N GLN A 301 -4.83 18.28 9.67
CA GLN A 301 -6.19 18.42 9.11
C GLN A 301 -6.42 17.62 7.81
N GLY A 302 -5.86 16.41 7.72
CA GLY A 302 -5.97 15.54 6.55
C GLY A 302 -5.02 15.89 5.40
N GLN A 303 -4.15 16.90 5.58
CA GLN A 303 -3.11 17.24 4.63
C GLN A 303 -1.76 16.69 5.11
N SER A 304 -1.06 15.97 4.23
CA SER A 304 0.27 15.42 4.51
C SER A 304 1.37 16.43 4.23
N TYR A 305 2.33 16.52 5.15
CA TYR A 305 3.50 17.38 5.06
C TYR A 305 4.77 16.61 5.36
N ILE A 306 5.86 16.93 4.65
CA ILE A 306 7.23 16.57 5.02
C ILE A 306 8.03 17.87 5.23
N TYR A 307 8.57 18.04 6.42
CA TYR A 307 9.52 19.12 6.75
C TYR A 307 10.93 18.59 6.65
N VAL A 308 11.80 19.32 5.98
CA VAL A 308 13.18 18.89 5.72
C VAL A 308 14.16 19.95 6.17
N GLY A 309 14.90 19.65 7.22
CA GLY A 309 15.99 20.47 7.74
C GLY A 309 17.37 20.00 7.27
N GLY A 310 18.38 20.08 8.15
CA GLY A 310 19.74 19.71 7.78
C GLY A 310 20.69 19.59 8.96
N LEU A 311 21.81 18.93 8.74
CA LEU A 311 22.93 18.85 9.69
C LEU A 311 24.05 19.78 9.25
N ALA A 312 24.38 20.79 10.08
CA ALA A 312 25.29 21.87 9.73
C ALA A 312 24.84 22.54 8.40
N GLU A 313 25.63 22.42 7.34
CA GLU A 313 25.31 22.98 6.02
C GLU A 313 24.74 21.92 5.05
N ASN A 314 24.50 20.69 5.52
CA ASN A 314 24.06 19.57 4.68
C ASN A 314 22.54 19.31 4.86
N PRO A 315 21.71 19.56 3.85
CA PRO A 315 20.26 19.32 3.92
C PRO A 315 19.94 17.81 3.94
N LEU A 316 18.91 17.41 4.68
CA LEU A 316 18.44 16.02 4.82
C LEU A 316 17.55 15.60 3.65
N VAL A 317 18.02 15.75 2.42
CA VAL A 317 17.26 15.53 1.17
C VAL A 317 17.69 14.25 0.44
N THR A 318 18.10 13.23 1.17
CA THR A 318 18.45 11.93 0.60
C THR A 318 17.18 11.11 0.32
N LEU A 319 17.26 10.14 -0.60
CA LEU A 319 16.13 9.30 -1.01
C LEU A 319 15.58 8.50 0.16
N ASP A 320 16.46 7.88 0.91
CA ASP A 320 16.14 7.06 2.06
C ASP A 320 15.47 7.87 3.19
N LEU A 321 15.98 9.08 3.51
CA LEU A 321 15.39 9.94 4.54
C LEU A 321 14.03 10.49 4.12
N ILE A 322 13.89 10.96 2.89
CA ILE A 322 12.59 11.42 2.39
C ILE A 322 11.61 10.25 2.23
N GLY A 323 12.11 9.08 1.82
CA GLY A 323 11.35 7.83 1.78
C GLY A 323 10.86 7.39 3.15
N HIS A 324 11.71 7.52 4.19
CA HIS A 324 11.39 7.28 5.58
C HIS A 324 10.24 8.20 6.06
N GLU A 325 10.35 9.50 5.80
CA GLU A 325 9.29 10.46 6.16
C GLU A 325 7.97 10.18 5.41
N TYR A 326 8.06 9.79 4.13
CA TYR A 326 6.89 9.38 3.36
C TYR A 326 6.23 8.13 3.94
N ALA A 327 7.05 7.16 4.39
CA ALA A 327 6.58 5.92 4.98
C ALA A 327 5.82 6.13 6.29
N HIS A 328 6.15 7.14 7.10
CA HIS A 328 5.34 7.53 8.27
C HIS A 328 3.88 7.83 7.87
N GLY A 329 3.68 8.48 6.72
CA GLY A 329 2.36 8.72 6.16
C GLY A 329 1.64 7.42 5.82
N PHE A 330 2.30 6.53 5.08
CA PHE A 330 1.79 5.21 4.74
C PHE A 330 1.41 4.40 5.97
N ILE A 331 2.34 4.22 6.93
CA ILE A 331 2.13 3.42 8.13
C ILE A 331 0.96 3.96 8.95
N SER A 332 0.92 5.28 9.15
CA SER A 332 -0.16 5.93 9.92
C SER A 332 -1.53 5.75 9.28
N HIS A 333 -1.64 5.84 7.94
CA HIS A 333 -2.91 5.70 7.25
C HIS A 333 -3.32 4.24 7.03
N ALA A 334 -2.35 3.34 6.85
CA ALA A 334 -2.63 1.92 6.65
C ALA A 334 -3.04 1.22 7.95
N SER A 335 -2.35 1.51 9.05
CA SER A 335 -2.47 0.74 10.29
C SER A 335 -2.84 1.55 11.53
N GLY A 336 -2.54 2.84 11.56
CA GLY A 336 -2.71 3.66 12.76
C GLY A 336 -1.73 3.31 13.89
N LEU A 337 -0.62 2.64 13.60
CA LEU A 337 0.37 2.17 14.58
C LEU A 337 0.84 3.30 15.49
N ALA A 338 0.77 3.08 16.80
CA ALA A 338 1.11 4.07 17.83
C ALA A 338 2.59 4.46 17.78
N TYR A 339 2.88 5.73 18.03
CA TYR A 339 4.22 6.30 17.94
C TYR A 339 4.85 6.48 19.33
N SER A 340 4.97 5.38 20.06
CA SER A 340 5.65 5.35 21.37
C SER A 340 6.05 3.93 21.76
N ARG A 341 7.07 3.77 22.58
CA ARG A 341 7.57 2.49 23.10
C ARG A 341 7.89 1.50 21.97
N THR A 342 7.51 0.22 22.14
CA THR A 342 7.76 -0.84 21.15
C THR A 342 7.01 -0.58 19.84
N SER A 343 5.73 -0.16 19.91
CA SER A 343 4.99 0.19 18.70
C SER A 343 5.66 1.34 17.93
N GLY A 344 6.19 2.34 18.65
CA GLY A 344 6.98 3.42 18.05
C GLY A 344 8.30 2.96 17.46
N ALA A 345 8.99 2.01 18.11
CA ALA A 345 10.21 1.41 17.58
C ALA A 345 9.94 0.60 16.30
N ILE A 346 8.83 -0.15 16.27
CA ILE A 346 8.36 -0.83 15.06
C ILE A 346 8.04 0.19 13.96
N HIS A 347 7.34 1.28 14.30
CA HIS A 347 6.99 2.34 13.35
C HIS A 347 8.23 2.97 12.70
N GLU A 348 9.25 3.29 13.51
CA GLU A 348 10.52 3.82 13.03
C GLU A 348 11.28 2.80 12.16
N GLY A 349 11.35 1.54 12.61
CA GLY A 349 12.02 0.49 11.84
C GLY A 349 11.33 0.18 10.52
N LEU A 350 9.99 0.24 10.47
CA LEU A 350 9.23 0.17 9.22
C LEU A 350 9.53 1.35 8.30
N ALA A 351 9.62 2.56 8.86
CA ALA A 351 9.97 3.75 8.09
C ALA A 351 11.39 3.65 7.49
N ASP A 352 12.36 3.13 8.24
CA ASP A 352 13.71 2.83 7.74
C ASP A 352 13.69 1.82 6.59
N ILE A 353 12.95 0.73 6.74
CA ILE A 353 12.81 -0.32 5.72
C ILE A 353 12.26 0.28 4.43
N PHE A 354 11.17 1.05 4.50
CA PHE A 354 10.58 1.66 3.31
C PHE A 354 11.44 2.77 2.73
N GLY A 355 12.17 3.53 3.54
CA GLY A 355 13.18 4.47 3.08
C GLY A 355 14.28 3.79 2.26
N THR A 356 14.84 2.69 2.78
CA THR A 356 15.81 1.84 2.07
C THR A 356 15.22 1.24 0.80
N LEU A 357 13.97 0.79 0.82
CA LEU A 357 13.28 0.28 -0.39
C LEU A 357 13.14 1.36 -1.45
N VAL A 358 12.82 2.60 -1.08
CA VAL A 358 12.77 3.73 -2.03
C VAL A 358 14.14 3.93 -2.66
N GLU A 359 15.20 4.01 -1.87
CA GLU A 359 16.55 4.17 -2.41
C GLU A 359 16.95 2.99 -3.30
N TYR A 360 16.68 1.76 -2.88
CA TYR A 360 16.93 0.56 -3.68
C TYR A 360 16.25 0.62 -5.04
N TYR A 361 14.94 0.84 -5.09
CA TYR A 361 14.20 0.83 -6.36
C TYR A 361 14.63 1.94 -7.31
N VAL A 362 15.09 3.07 -6.80
CA VAL A 362 15.58 4.20 -7.61
C VAL A 362 17.01 4.00 -8.09
N LEU A 363 17.89 3.48 -7.25
CA LEU A 363 19.34 3.43 -7.50
C LEU A 363 19.90 2.03 -7.82
N ARG A 364 19.10 0.97 -7.79
CA ARG A 364 19.58 -0.40 -8.01
C ARG A 364 20.31 -0.59 -9.33
N ASP A 365 19.84 0.04 -10.39
CA ASP A 365 20.47 -0.04 -11.72
C ASP A 365 21.77 0.77 -11.81
N GLU A 366 21.96 1.76 -10.91
CA GLU A 366 23.19 2.54 -10.76
C GLU A 366 24.19 1.85 -9.82
N GLY A 367 23.73 0.91 -8.98
CA GLY A 367 24.55 0.17 -8.01
C GLY A 367 25.11 1.06 -6.90
N THR A 368 24.40 2.13 -6.52
CA THR A 368 24.86 3.14 -5.56
C THR A 368 24.01 3.23 -4.30
N TRP A 369 23.03 2.35 -4.12
CA TRP A 369 22.25 2.22 -2.90
C TRP A 369 23.00 1.36 -1.85
N ASP A 370 22.67 1.51 -0.59
CA ASP A 370 23.20 0.68 0.48
C ASP A 370 22.21 0.46 1.65
N TRP A 371 22.67 -0.13 2.75
CA TRP A 371 21.87 -0.45 3.93
C TRP A 371 22.01 0.59 5.06
N LYS A 372 22.41 1.81 4.74
CA LYS A 372 22.65 2.87 5.72
C LYS A 372 21.70 4.04 5.51
N MET A 373 20.99 4.41 6.55
CA MET A 373 20.09 5.55 6.52
C MET A 373 20.85 6.86 6.61
N GLY A 374 20.74 7.70 5.58
CA GLY A 374 21.28 9.05 5.51
C GLY A 374 22.79 9.13 5.24
N ASP A 375 23.45 8.08 4.79
CA ASP A 375 24.91 7.95 4.62
C ASP A 375 25.53 9.13 3.86
N ARG A 376 24.82 9.69 2.88
CA ARG A 376 25.27 10.84 2.07
C ARG A 376 25.37 12.15 2.86
N VAL A 377 24.77 12.21 4.04
CA VAL A 377 24.83 13.34 4.98
C VAL A 377 25.51 12.93 6.27
N TYR A 378 24.96 11.93 6.91
CA TYR A 378 25.42 11.33 8.15
C TYR A 378 24.69 9.99 8.33
N THR A 379 25.41 8.93 8.63
CA THR A 379 24.79 7.63 8.89
C THR A 379 24.06 7.65 10.22
N PHE A 380 22.73 7.72 10.18
CA PHE A 380 21.87 7.70 11.37
C PHE A 380 21.68 6.29 11.90
N ARG A 381 21.46 5.34 11.01
CA ARG A 381 21.27 3.91 11.30
C ARG A 381 21.92 3.07 10.22
N ASP A 382 22.44 1.93 10.61
CA ASP A 382 23.02 0.91 9.72
C ASP A 382 22.19 -0.37 9.90
N LEU A 383 21.39 -0.73 8.90
CA LEU A 383 20.48 -1.88 8.96
C LEU A 383 21.28 -3.19 8.93
N ALA A 384 22.43 -3.17 8.25
CA ALA A 384 23.31 -4.34 8.16
C ALA A 384 24.10 -4.58 9.46
N ASP A 385 24.58 -3.51 10.09
CA ASP A 385 25.33 -3.59 11.35
C ASP A 385 24.96 -2.46 12.34
N PRO A 386 23.80 -2.56 13.01
CA PRO A 386 23.38 -1.57 14.00
C PRO A 386 24.40 -1.33 15.13
N HIS A 387 25.17 -2.35 15.52
CA HIS A 387 26.19 -2.23 16.56
C HIS A 387 27.34 -1.28 16.16
N SER A 388 27.59 -1.08 14.87
CA SER A 388 28.60 -0.10 14.41
C SER A 388 28.27 1.32 14.87
N LEU A 389 26.99 1.60 15.14
CA LEU A 389 26.46 2.87 15.62
C LEU A 389 25.94 2.81 17.06
N GLN A 390 26.32 1.77 17.81
CA GLN A 390 25.86 1.53 19.19
C GLN A 390 24.32 1.44 19.29
N MET A 391 23.70 0.79 18.32
CA MET A 391 22.27 0.50 18.27
C MET A 391 22.00 -1.01 18.47
N PRO A 392 20.84 -1.40 19.04
CA PRO A 392 20.56 -2.81 19.30
C PRO A 392 20.33 -3.62 18.03
N LYS A 393 20.75 -4.89 18.05
CA LYS A 393 20.41 -5.92 17.03
C LYS A 393 19.37 -6.91 17.52
N VAL A 394 19.11 -6.93 18.83
CA VAL A 394 18.29 -7.94 19.50
C VAL A 394 17.21 -7.26 20.33
N ALA A 395 16.00 -7.79 20.26
CA ALA A 395 14.86 -7.31 21.03
C ALA A 395 14.95 -7.78 22.49
N GLY A 396 15.60 -7.00 23.33
CA GLY A 396 15.60 -7.23 24.76
C GLY A 396 16.95 -7.04 25.46
N PRO A 397 16.99 -7.35 26.78
CA PRO A 397 18.13 -7.02 27.66
C PRO A 397 19.43 -7.77 27.35
N SER A 398 19.42 -8.77 26.49
CA SER A 398 20.61 -9.48 26.04
C SER A 398 21.49 -8.64 25.12
N ASP A 399 20.96 -7.59 24.51
CA ASP A 399 21.70 -6.64 23.70
C ASP A 399 22.23 -5.48 24.57
N PRO A 400 23.53 -5.17 24.53
CA PRO A 400 24.12 -4.13 25.38
C PRO A 400 23.58 -2.72 25.07
N TYR A 401 22.98 -2.50 23.91
CA TYR A 401 22.45 -1.22 23.46
C TYR A 401 20.91 -1.14 23.54
N TRP A 402 20.25 -2.20 24.06
CA TRP A 402 18.81 -2.20 24.23
C TRP A 402 18.35 -1.13 25.21
N TYR A 403 17.39 -0.30 24.79
CA TYR A 403 16.68 0.62 25.68
C TYR A 403 15.47 -0.08 26.31
N ASP A 404 15.44 -0.21 27.64
CA ASP A 404 14.29 -0.77 28.35
C ASP A 404 13.09 0.18 28.24
N ASN A 405 12.21 -0.12 27.31
CA ASN A 405 10.99 0.65 27.02
C ASN A 405 9.74 0.13 27.76
N SER A 406 9.93 -0.74 28.74
CA SER A 406 8.84 -1.20 29.60
C SER A 406 8.17 -0.05 30.36
N ILE A 407 6.91 -0.27 30.76
CA ILE A 407 6.16 0.73 31.55
C ILE A 407 6.88 1.06 32.87
N ALA A 408 7.57 0.07 33.46
CA ALA A 408 8.31 0.24 34.70
C ALA A 408 9.57 1.11 34.53
N ALA A 409 10.32 0.92 33.45
CA ALA A 409 11.56 1.65 33.17
C ALA A 409 11.31 3.03 32.55
N CYS A 410 10.26 3.16 31.74
CA CYS A 410 9.89 4.39 31.06
C CYS A 410 8.39 4.69 31.26
N PRO A 411 7.94 5.16 32.43
CA PRO A 411 6.52 5.38 32.71
C PRO A 411 5.90 6.49 31.89
N GLU A 412 6.67 7.54 31.54
CA GLU A 412 6.19 8.73 30.85
C GLU A 412 7.00 8.97 29.55
N PRO A 413 6.51 8.46 28.40
CA PRO A 413 7.13 8.75 27.09
C PRO A 413 7.08 10.25 26.77
N ASN A 414 8.20 10.82 26.36
CA ASN A 414 8.28 12.18 25.85
C ASN A 414 9.06 12.26 24.53
N ASN A 415 8.79 13.27 23.74
CA ASN A 415 9.36 13.43 22.40
C ASN A 415 10.70 14.18 22.35
N LEU A 416 11.32 14.41 23.51
CA LEU A 416 12.65 15.03 23.54
C LEU A 416 13.71 13.95 23.29
N PRO A 417 14.71 14.23 22.43
CA PRO A 417 15.80 13.28 22.16
C PRO A 417 16.72 13.11 23.37
N PHE A 418 17.49 12.02 23.39
CA PHE A 418 18.54 11.83 24.39
C PHE A 418 19.62 12.92 24.28
N PRO A 419 20.23 13.37 25.39
CA PRO A 419 19.94 13.03 26.78
C PRO A 419 18.89 13.92 27.47
N THR A 420 18.25 14.83 26.76
CA THR A 420 17.29 15.80 27.31
C THR A 420 15.91 15.20 27.59
N GLY A 421 15.59 14.08 26.96
CA GLY A 421 14.36 13.33 27.11
C GLY A 421 14.60 11.83 27.01
N ASN A 422 13.54 11.08 26.71
CA ASN A 422 13.58 9.62 26.56
C ASN A 422 13.16 9.12 25.16
N ASP A 423 13.09 10.03 24.19
CA ASP A 423 12.78 9.66 22.81
C ASP A 423 11.55 8.74 22.70
N ARG A 424 10.46 9.11 23.38
CA ARG A 424 9.23 8.29 23.50
C ARG A 424 9.51 6.85 23.95
N CYS A 425 10.45 6.68 24.85
CA CYS A 425 11.00 5.40 25.34
C CYS A 425 11.85 4.67 24.31
N GLY A 426 12.76 5.39 23.69
CA GLY A 426 13.83 4.83 22.83
C GLY A 426 13.34 4.31 21.48
N ILE A 427 12.36 4.99 20.87
CA ILE A 427 11.78 4.52 19.61
C ILE A 427 12.83 4.44 18.48
N HIS A 428 13.67 5.48 18.31
CA HIS A 428 14.71 5.46 17.28
C HIS A 428 15.86 4.50 17.61
N GLN A 429 16.14 4.30 18.91
CA GLN A 429 17.20 3.38 19.30
C GLN A 429 16.80 1.93 19.05
N ASN A 430 15.60 1.53 19.48
CA ASN A 430 15.13 0.15 19.34
C ASN A 430 14.60 -0.19 17.95
N SER A 431 14.41 0.80 17.06
CA SER A 431 13.94 0.58 15.70
C SER A 431 14.83 -0.35 14.88
N THR A 432 16.14 -0.33 15.21
CA THR A 432 17.14 -1.11 14.49
C THR A 432 16.99 -2.63 14.63
N VAL A 433 16.25 -3.10 15.64
CA VAL A 433 15.86 -4.52 15.72
C VAL A 433 14.98 -4.91 14.53
N MET A 434 14.00 -4.06 14.20
CA MET A 434 13.10 -4.28 13.07
C MET A 434 13.83 -4.14 11.72
N SER A 435 14.65 -3.10 11.57
CA SER A 435 15.41 -2.87 10.35
C SER A 435 16.49 -3.94 10.12
N HIS A 436 17.15 -4.43 11.16
CA HIS A 436 18.13 -5.51 11.07
C HIS A 436 17.46 -6.87 10.74
N TRP A 437 16.28 -7.13 11.30
CA TRP A 437 15.45 -8.27 10.89
C TRP A 437 15.21 -8.26 9.37
N PHE A 438 14.86 -7.12 8.81
CA PHE A 438 14.61 -6.97 7.38
C PHE A 438 15.87 -7.20 6.54
N TYR A 439 17.02 -6.65 6.98
CA TYR A 439 18.32 -6.91 6.35
C TYR A 439 18.63 -8.40 6.30
N LEU A 440 18.53 -9.10 7.45
CA LEU A 440 18.80 -10.53 7.52
C LEU A 440 17.85 -11.34 6.61
N LEU A 441 16.60 -10.94 6.52
CA LEU A 441 15.63 -11.59 5.64
C LEU A 441 15.98 -11.38 4.16
N ALA A 442 16.37 -10.16 3.79
CA ALA A 442 16.71 -9.81 2.41
C ALA A 442 18.04 -10.41 1.94
N GLU A 443 19.11 -10.23 2.72
CA GLU A 443 20.48 -10.56 2.32
C GLU A 443 21.02 -11.86 2.94
N GLY A 444 20.30 -12.38 3.95
CA GLY A 444 20.78 -13.52 4.72
C GLY A 444 21.82 -13.12 5.76
N GLY A 445 22.31 -14.10 6.49
CA GLY A 445 23.31 -13.89 7.52
C GLY A 445 23.13 -14.79 8.72
N GLN A 446 23.56 -14.33 9.88
CA GLN A 446 23.43 -15.05 11.14
C GLN A 446 23.23 -14.06 12.29
N GLY A 447 22.27 -14.35 13.18
CA GLY A 447 22.09 -13.65 14.45
C GLY A 447 21.67 -14.62 15.55
N LEU A 448 22.15 -14.42 16.76
CA LEU A 448 21.93 -15.30 17.92
C LEU A 448 22.06 -16.82 17.60
N ASP A 449 23.11 -17.17 16.83
CA ASP A 449 23.38 -18.54 16.35
C ASP A 449 22.31 -19.12 15.40
N VAL A 450 21.36 -18.31 14.91
CA VAL A 450 20.33 -18.70 13.95
C VAL A 450 20.77 -18.25 12.54
N PRO A 451 21.01 -19.18 11.61
CA PRO A 451 21.30 -18.84 10.22
C PRO A 451 20.02 -18.43 9.50
N VAL A 452 20.12 -17.43 8.63
CA VAL A 452 19.05 -16.95 7.78
C VAL A 452 19.51 -17.02 6.32
N SER A 453 18.74 -17.69 5.48
CA SER A 453 19.02 -17.71 4.04
C SER A 453 18.29 -16.56 3.36
N PRO A 454 18.93 -15.84 2.43
CA PRO A 454 18.31 -14.67 1.80
C PRO A 454 17.09 -15.05 0.96
N ILE A 455 16.05 -14.23 1.02
CA ILE A 455 14.88 -14.29 0.12
C ILE A 455 14.86 -13.16 -0.91
N GLY A 456 15.80 -12.22 -0.82
CA GLY A 456 15.91 -11.05 -1.66
C GLY A 456 15.07 -9.86 -1.18
N ILE A 457 15.58 -8.65 -1.41
CA ILE A 457 14.99 -7.41 -0.91
C ILE A 457 13.59 -7.15 -1.46
N GLU A 458 13.33 -7.52 -2.72
CA GLU A 458 12.01 -7.33 -3.35
C GLU A 458 10.94 -8.22 -2.70
N THR A 459 11.26 -9.50 -2.48
CA THR A 459 10.36 -10.44 -1.77
C THR A 459 10.12 -10.02 -0.33
N ALA A 460 11.18 -9.61 0.39
CA ALA A 460 11.07 -9.09 1.74
C ALA A 460 10.23 -7.79 1.78
N GLY A 461 10.39 -6.91 0.79
CA GLY A 461 9.62 -5.69 0.62
C GLY A 461 8.12 -5.95 0.39
N GLU A 462 7.78 -6.97 -0.42
CA GLU A 462 6.40 -7.37 -0.64
C GLU A 462 5.75 -7.91 0.66
N ILE A 463 6.47 -8.75 1.39
CA ILE A 463 6.01 -9.29 2.69
C ILE A 463 5.74 -8.15 3.67
N ILE A 464 6.68 -7.22 3.84
CA ILE A 464 6.52 -6.15 4.85
C ILE A 464 5.44 -5.15 4.45
N PHE A 465 5.30 -4.84 3.16
CA PHE A 465 4.21 -4.00 2.68
C PHE A 465 2.84 -4.65 2.96
N HIS A 466 2.68 -5.92 2.60
CA HIS A 466 1.45 -6.67 2.86
C HIS A 466 1.16 -6.75 4.37
N THR A 467 2.20 -6.95 5.19
CA THR A 467 2.08 -6.95 6.65
C THR A 467 1.51 -5.64 7.17
N VAL A 468 2.06 -4.49 6.75
CA VAL A 468 1.59 -3.18 7.21
C VAL A 468 0.17 -2.89 6.72
N ALA A 469 -0.11 -3.22 5.47
CA ALA A 469 -1.41 -2.94 4.86
C ALA A 469 -2.56 -3.79 5.42
N ALA A 470 -2.26 -5.01 5.93
CA ALA A 470 -3.28 -5.99 6.29
C ALA A 470 -3.29 -6.41 7.77
N TYR A 471 -2.15 -6.39 8.47
CA TYR A 471 -2.01 -7.06 9.76
C TYR A 471 -1.51 -6.17 10.90
N VAL A 472 -0.87 -5.05 10.63
CA VAL A 472 -0.39 -4.13 11.67
C VAL A 472 -1.56 -3.43 12.35
N GLN A 473 -1.52 -3.35 13.68
CA GLN A 473 -2.55 -2.76 14.54
C GLN A 473 -1.98 -1.56 15.32
N GLU A 474 -2.85 -0.79 15.98
CA GLU A 474 -2.49 0.43 16.71
C GLU A 474 -1.40 0.19 17.77
N GLU A 475 -1.49 -0.90 18.52
CA GLU A 475 -0.45 -1.28 19.49
C GLU A 475 0.09 -2.66 19.17
N MET A 476 1.41 -2.74 18.98
CA MET A 476 2.11 -3.99 18.70
C MET A 476 3.44 -4.03 19.45
N ASP A 477 3.81 -5.23 19.88
CA ASP A 477 5.18 -5.57 20.24
C ASP A 477 5.87 -6.37 19.11
N PHE A 478 7.14 -6.72 19.28
CA PHE A 478 7.86 -7.48 18.27
C PHE A 478 7.32 -8.88 18.06
N GLU A 479 6.72 -9.51 19.07
CA GLU A 479 6.11 -10.84 18.93
C GLU A 479 4.83 -10.79 18.11
N ALA A 480 4.00 -9.76 18.32
CA ALA A 480 2.83 -9.51 17.51
C ALA A 480 3.21 -9.17 16.06
N MET A 481 4.28 -8.37 15.88
CA MET A 481 4.81 -8.06 14.55
C MET A 481 5.35 -9.30 13.84
N ARG A 482 6.05 -10.18 14.58
CA ARG A 482 6.45 -11.49 14.06
C ARG A 482 5.26 -12.30 13.59
N ALA A 483 4.21 -12.40 14.40
CA ALA A 483 3.00 -13.14 14.03
C ALA A 483 2.35 -12.54 12.75
N ALA A 484 2.29 -11.22 12.64
CA ALA A 484 1.77 -10.51 11.49
C ALA A 484 2.58 -10.79 10.21
N THR A 485 3.92 -10.75 10.29
CA THR A 485 4.78 -11.05 9.13
C THR A 485 4.70 -12.51 8.70
N LEU A 486 4.57 -13.44 9.65
CA LEU A 486 4.35 -14.86 9.34
C LEU A 486 3.02 -15.08 8.64
N GLN A 487 1.95 -14.42 9.09
CA GLN A 487 0.65 -14.52 8.44
C GLN A 487 0.69 -13.94 7.03
N ALA A 488 1.24 -12.74 6.87
CA ALA A 488 1.42 -12.11 5.56
C ALA A 488 2.20 -12.99 4.58
N THR A 489 3.28 -13.63 5.08
CA THR A 489 4.10 -14.54 4.26
C THR A 489 3.34 -15.81 3.88
N ALA A 490 2.56 -16.35 4.81
CA ALA A 490 1.74 -17.51 4.54
C ALA A 490 0.64 -17.23 3.51
N ASP A 491 0.07 -16.03 3.54
CA ASP A 491 -0.94 -15.59 2.57
C ASP A 491 -0.35 -15.38 1.17
N LEU A 492 0.85 -14.78 1.08
CA LEU A 492 1.50 -14.50 -0.20
C LEU A 492 2.11 -15.74 -0.85
N TYR A 493 2.73 -16.62 -0.06
CA TYR A 493 3.58 -17.68 -0.58
C TYR A 493 3.17 -19.08 -0.11
N GLY A 494 2.15 -19.18 0.74
CA GLY A 494 1.66 -20.41 1.33
C GLY A 494 2.34 -20.79 2.65
N PRO A 495 1.65 -21.61 3.47
CA PRO A 495 2.06 -21.94 4.83
C PRO A 495 3.34 -22.79 4.93
N CYS A 496 3.79 -23.36 3.82
CA CYS A 496 4.99 -24.20 3.75
C CYS A 496 6.07 -23.60 2.82
N SER A 497 6.01 -22.31 2.57
CA SER A 497 7.00 -21.67 1.72
C SER A 497 8.36 -21.56 2.42
N ARG A 498 9.43 -21.57 1.62
CA ARG A 498 10.77 -21.25 2.12
C ARG A 498 10.78 -19.85 2.75
N GLY A 499 10.06 -18.88 2.17
CA GLY A 499 9.93 -17.54 2.73
C GLY A 499 9.43 -17.55 4.17
N LEU A 500 8.41 -18.36 4.49
CA LEU A 500 7.87 -18.47 5.85
C LEU A 500 8.90 -19.01 6.86
N ALA A 501 9.69 -19.99 6.45
CA ALA A 501 10.77 -20.52 7.28
C ALA A 501 11.83 -19.44 7.57
N GLU A 502 12.23 -18.70 6.55
CA GLU A 502 13.27 -17.67 6.70
C GLU A 502 12.75 -16.44 7.45
N VAL A 503 11.48 -16.06 7.34
CA VAL A 503 10.87 -15.03 8.19
C VAL A 503 10.95 -15.44 9.66
N ARG A 504 10.66 -16.71 10.00
CA ARG A 504 10.81 -17.22 11.37
C ARG A 504 12.27 -17.17 11.85
N ASN A 505 13.20 -17.61 11.01
CA ASN A 505 14.62 -17.59 11.32
C ASN A 505 15.15 -16.19 11.53
N ALA A 506 14.79 -15.24 10.67
CA ALA A 506 15.19 -13.84 10.80
C ALA A 506 14.68 -13.22 12.10
N TRP A 507 13.43 -13.50 12.52
CA TRP A 507 12.94 -13.04 13.82
C TRP A 507 13.67 -13.68 15.00
N ALA A 508 13.92 -14.97 14.94
CA ALA A 508 14.72 -15.65 15.98
C ALA A 508 16.14 -15.12 16.04
N ALA A 509 16.75 -14.75 14.88
CA ALA A 509 18.07 -14.16 14.79
C ALA A 509 18.17 -12.80 15.48
N VAL A 510 17.05 -12.05 15.56
CA VAL A 510 16.97 -10.79 16.33
C VAL A 510 16.32 -10.96 17.70
N GLY A 511 16.25 -12.18 18.23
CA GLY A 511 15.81 -12.47 19.59
C GLY A 511 14.28 -12.46 19.80
N VAL A 512 13.49 -12.66 18.74
CA VAL A 512 12.02 -12.70 18.82
C VAL A 512 11.52 -14.07 18.42
N GLY A 513 11.06 -14.86 19.40
CA GLY A 513 10.51 -16.20 19.23
C GLY A 513 11.54 -17.24 18.79
N GLU A 514 11.06 -18.44 18.49
CA GLU A 514 11.91 -19.59 18.15
C GLU A 514 12.17 -19.67 16.63
N PRO A 515 13.33 -20.19 16.21
CA PRO A 515 13.63 -20.44 14.81
C PRO A 515 12.70 -21.50 14.20
N HIS A 516 12.79 -21.65 12.89
CA HIS A 516 12.04 -22.68 12.19
C HIS A 516 12.61 -24.06 12.50
N ASN A 517 11.85 -24.86 13.23
CA ASN A 517 12.24 -26.23 13.61
C ASN A 517 11.41 -27.32 12.94
N GLU A 518 10.45 -26.94 12.10
CA GLU A 518 9.41 -27.84 11.62
C GLU A 518 9.55 -28.11 10.12
N PHE A 519 9.42 -29.36 9.74
CA PHE A 519 9.23 -29.73 8.35
C PHE A 519 7.76 -29.50 8.00
N CYS A 520 7.47 -28.45 7.26
CA CYS A 520 6.13 -28.23 6.75
C CYS A 520 5.83 -29.23 5.63
N VAL A 521 4.64 -29.82 5.66
CA VAL A 521 4.11 -30.67 4.61
C VAL A 521 2.78 -30.10 4.15
N ASN A 522 2.62 -29.89 2.86
CA ASN A 522 1.36 -29.47 2.26
C ASN A 522 1.08 -30.27 0.98
N ILE A 523 -0.18 -30.36 0.55
CA ILE A 523 -0.59 -31.00 -0.69
C ILE A 523 -1.16 -29.94 -1.63
N ILE A 524 -0.63 -29.90 -2.83
CA ILE A 524 -1.19 -29.10 -3.93
C ILE A 524 -1.90 -30.04 -4.91
N GLY A 525 -3.13 -29.71 -5.28
CA GLY A 525 -3.93 -30.46 -6.25
C GLY A 525 -5.35 -29.91 -6.34
N GLU A 526 -6.10 -30.41 -7.31
CA GLU A 526 -7.50 -30.01 -7.51
C GLU A 526 -8.37 -30.58 -6.37
N ASN A 527 -9.23 -29.77 -5.77
CA ASN A 527 -10.17 -30.18 -4.72
C ASN A 527 -11.49 -30.77 -5.29
N GLN A 528 -11.68 -30.69 -6.59
CA GLN A 528 -12.81 -31.29 -7.31
C GLN A 528 -12.32 -32.18 -8.45
N ILE A 529 -12.80 -33.39 -8.50
CA ILE A 529 -12.49 -34.37 -9.53
C ILE A 529 -13.74 -34.63 -10.36
N CYS A 530 -13.66 -34.41 -11.66
CA CYS A 530 -14.72 -34.79 -12.59
C CYS A 530 -14.78 -36.30 -12.75
N ILE A 531 -15.89 -36.89 -12.41
CA ILE A 531 -16.21 -38.27 -12.67
C ILE A 531 -16.61 -38.35 -14.15
N ASP A 532 -16.09 -39.34 -14.87
CA ASP A 532 -16.37 -39.54 -16.31
C ASP A 532 -15.54 -38.67 -17.28
N SER A 533 -14.31 -38.41 -16.96
CA SER A 533 -13.35 -37.81 -17.90
C SER A 533 -12.06 -38.64 -17.92
N SER A 534 -11.49 -38.80 -19.08
CA SER A 534 -10.12 -39.36 -19.22
C SER A 534 -9.05 -38.38 -18.65
N LYS A 535 -9.42 -37.55 -17.70
CA LYS A 535 -8.55 -36.56 -17.07
C LYS A 535 -7.72 -37.20 -15.98
N VAL A 536 -6.44 -36.85 -15.99
CA VAL A 536 -5.47 -37.27 -14.97
C VAL A 536 -5.36 -36.16 -13.93
N TYR A 537 -5.45 -36.52 -12.66
CA TYR A 537 -5.33 -35.59 -11.53
C TYR A 537 -4.00 -35.82 -10.81
N THR A 538 -3.25 -34.75 -10.64
CA THR A 538 -1.93 -34.82 -9.98
C THR A 538 -1.98 -34.05 -8.67
N TYR A 539 -1.51 -34.69 -7.60
CA TYR A 539 -1.31 -34.11 -6.30
C TYR A 539 0.18 -34.13 -5.96
N GLU A 540 0.71 -32.98 -5.62
CA GLU A 540 2.13 -32.82 -5.30
C GLU A 540 2.31 -32.41 -3.85
N VAL A 541 3.27 -33.01 -3.16
CA VAL A 541 3.64 -32.65 -1.80
C VAL A 541 4.68 -31.56 -1.83
N ILE A 542 4.37 -30.44 -1.18
CA ILE A 542 5.39 -29.48 -0.78
C ILE A 542 5.90 -29.92 0.59
N GLY A 543 7.20 -30.15 0.68
CA GLY A 543 7.83 -30.62 1.91
C GLY A 543 9.34 -30.82 1.73
N PRO A 544 10.05 -31.36 2.74
CA PRO A 544 11.49 -31.54 2.66
C PRO A 544 11.94 -32.28 1.40
N PRO A 545 12.92 -31.76 0.63
CA PRO A 545 13.28 -32.31 -0.67
C PRO A 545 13.95 -33.71 -0.60
N THR A 546 14.37 -34.14 0.59
CA THR A 546 14.98 -35.44 0.83
C THR A 546 14.03 -36.44 1.46
N ALA A 547 12.82 -36.05 1.82
CA ALA A 547 11.85 -36.90 2.49
C ALA A 547 11.17 -37.87 1.51
N THR A 548 10.76 -39.03 2.02
CA THR A 548 9.82 -39.95 1.37
C THR A 548 8.45 -39.81 2.02
N TYR A 549 7.39 -39.86 1.22
CA TYR A 549 6.05 -39.56 1.67
C TYR A 549 5.15 -40.78 1.65
N LYS A 550 4.29 -40.88 2.65
CA LYS A 550 3.26 -41.90 2.75
C LYS A 550 1.88 -41.27 2.57
N TRP A 551 1.21 -41.69 1.52
CA TRP A 551 -0.15 -41.26 1.18
C TRP A 551 -1.21 -42.18 1.76
N SER A 552 -2.35 -41.65 2.15
CA SER A 552 -3.56 -42.36 2.57
C SER A 552 -4.82 -41.59 2.15
N GLY A 553 -5.97 -42.25 2.23
CA GLY A 553 -7.24 -41.66 1.79
C GLY A 553 -7.47 -41.72 0.28
N ILE A 554 -6.65 -42.46 -0.47
CA ILE A 554 -6.86 -42.67 -1.91
C ILE A 554 -8.18 -43.39 -2.09
N PRO A 555 -9.10 -42.95 -2.96
CA PRO A 555 -10.41 -43.58 -3.16
C PRO A 555 -10.28 -45.03 -3.60
N VAL A 556 -11.10 -45.90 -3.01
CA VAL A 556 -11.09 -47.31 -3.36
C VAL A 556 -11.57 -47.50 -4.79
N GLY A 557 -10.81 -48.29 -5.57
CA GLY A 557 -11.11 -48.58 -6.98
C GLY A 557 -10.52 -47.61 -7.96
N TRP A 558 -9.82 -46.56 -7.52
CA TRP A 558 -9.06 -45.68 -8.39
C TRP A 558 -7.70 -46.25 -8.68
N GLU A 559 -7.27 -46.17 -9.94
CA GLU A 559 -5.89 -46.44 -10.32
C GLU A 559 -5.03 -45.26 -9.99
N TYR A 560 -3.83 -45.52 -9.44
CA TYR A 560 -2.87 -44.47 -9.12
C TYR A 560 -1.44 -44.95 -9.27
N TYR A 561 -0.54 -43.99 -9.46
CA TYR A 561 0.90 -44.24 -9.39
C TYR A 561 1.63 -43.06 -8.77
N PHE A 562 2.88 -43.23 -8.40
CA PHE A 562 3.77 -42.18 -7.93
C PHE A 562 4.80 -41.88 -9.00
N ASP A 563 4.99 -40.59 -9.31
CA ASP A 563 5.87 -40.10 -10.35
C ASP A 563 7.36 -40.18 -9.97
N ASP A 564 7.68 -40.36 -8.68
CA ASP A 564 9.03 -40.51 -8.17
C ASP A 564 9.18 -41.53 -7.06
N LEU A 565 10.44 -41.92 -6.77
CA LEU A 565 10.77 -42.86 -5.70
C LEU A 565 10.45 -42.35 -4.29
N ARG A 566 10.37 -41.06 -4.10
CA ARG A 566 10.04 -40.39 -2.84
C ARG A 566 8.54 -40.25 -2.61
N LYS A 567 7.75 -40.61 -3.62
CA LYS A 567 6.29 -40.47 -3.62
C LYS A 567 5.81 -39.05 -3.37
N GLN A 568 6.57 -38.10 -3.94
CA GLN A 568 6.25 -36.67 -3.84
C GLN A 568 5.03 -36.33 -4.67
N LYS A 569 4.82 -37.01 -5.79
CA LYS A 569 3.65 -36.84 -6.64
C LYS A 569 2.79 -38.08 -6.67
N LEU A 570 1.51 -37.90 -6.34
CA LEU A 570 0.46 -38.88 -6.53
C LEU A 570 -0.34 -38.53 -7.77
N VAL A 571 -0.40 -39.45 -8.72
CA VAL A 571 -1.20 -39.32 -9.92
C VAL A 571 -2.39 -40.23 -9.82
N LEU A 572 -3.61 -39.68 -9.86
CA LEU A 572 -4.86 -40.43 -9.87
C LEU A 572 -5.37 -40.52 -11.30
N LEU A 573 -5.69 -41.73 -11.71
CA LEU A 573 -6.31 -42.06 -12.98
C LEU A 573 -7.82 -42.26 -12.76
N ASP A 574 -8.61 -41.85 -13.73
CA ASP A 574 -10.08 -42.01 -13.65
C ASP A 574 -10.46 -43.49 -13.47
N SER A 575 -11.46 -43.72 -12.63
CA SER A 575 -12.11 -44.99 -12.50
C SER A 575 -13.63 -44.82 -12.58
N ASP A 576 -14.34 -45.85 -13.01
CA ASP A 576 -15.82 -45.85 -13.10
C ASP A 576 -16.54 -45.74 -11.75
N ASN A 577 -15.80 -45.54 -10.65
CA ASN A 577 -16.35 -45.47 -9.31
C ASN A 577 -16.53 -44.05 -8.80
N ILE A 578 -17.75 -43.71 -8.50
CA ILE A 578 -18.12 -42.44 -7.87
C ILE A 578 -17.79 -42.46 -6.39
N PHE A 579 -17.05 -41.46 -5.89
CA PHE A 579 -16.93 -41.18 -4.45
C PHE A 579 -17.45 -39.76 -4.15
N PRO A 580 -18.25 -39.54 -3.13
CA PRO A 580 -18.84 -38.26 -2.83
C PRO A 580 -17.82 -37.25 -2.28
N LYS A 581 -16.89 -37.73 -1.46
CA LYS A 581 -15.81 -36.95 -0.86
C LYS A 581 -14.76 -37.85 -0.25
N THR A 582 -13.50 -37.50 -0.38
CA THR A 582 -12.41 -38.17 0.34
C THR A 582 -11.42 -37.14 0.87
N GLU A 583 -10.56 -37.53 1.79
CA GLU A 583 -9.45 -36.75 2.29
C GLU A 583 -8.15 -37.45 1.95
N LEU A 584 -7.40 -36.89 1.02
CA LEU A 584 -6.03 -37.32 0.76
C LEU A 584 -5.13 -36.79 1.86
N THR A 585 -4.45 -37.65 2.55
CA THR A 585 -3.53 -37.29 3.63
C THR A 585 -2.12 -37.78 3.29
N VAL A 586 -1.12 -36.97 3.54
CA VAL A 586 0.29 -37.32 3.37
C VAL A 586 1.08 -37.12 4.64
N LYS A 587 2.01 -38.03 4.93
CA LYS A 587 2.96 -38.00 6.08
C LYS A 587 4.37 -38.24 5.58
N ILE A 588 5.36 -37.71 6.29
CA ILE A 588 6.77 -38.08 6.08
C ILE A 588 7.00 -39.52 6.57
N GLU A 589 7.52 -40.40 5.72
CA GLU A 589 7.77 -41.78 6.02
C GLU A 589 9.02 -41.92 6.93
N GLY A 590 8.87 -42.66 8.06
CA GLY A 590 9.99 -42.89 8.98
C GLY A 590 10.33 -41.77 9.95
N SER A 591 9.57 -40.66 9.97
CA SER A 591 9.74 -39.62 10.97
C SER A 591 8.85 -39.87 12.19
N ASN A 592 9.37 -39.58 13.40
CA ASN A 592 8.56 -39.51 14.63
C ASN A 592 7.74 -38.20 14.71
N ILE A 593 7.78 -37.39 13.67
CA ILE A 593 7.08 -36.11 13.57
C ILE A 593 5.63 -36.39 13.19
N SER A 594 4.70 -35.87 13.98
CA SER A 594 3.25 -36.08 13.81
C SER A 594 2.64 -35.24 12.68
N GLU A 595 3.47 -34.53 11.90
CA GLU A 595 2.99 -33.64 10.84
C GLU A 595 2.45 -34.40 9.65
N PHE A 596 1.26 -33.97 9.25
CA PHE A 596 0.59 -34.46 8.05
C PHE A 596 -0.14 -33.29 7.36
N ALA A 597 -0.26 -33.37 6.04
CA ALA A 597 -1.12 -32.50 5.29
C ALA A 597 -2.34 -33.29 4.81
N THR A 598 -3.47 -32.59 4.72
CA THR A 598 -4.72 -33.19 4.21
C THR A 598 -5.36 -32.23 3.21
N ILE A 599 -5.80 -32.77 2.09
CA ILE A 599 -6.63 -32.05 1.12
C ILE A 599 -7.97 -32.76 0.96
N SER A 600 -9.07 -32.04 1.10
CA SER A 600 -10.41 -32.57 0.82
C SER A 600 -10.66 -32.58 -0.68
N VAL A 601 -11.01 -33.74 -1.23
CA VAL A 601 -11.30 -33.92 -2.64
C VAL A 601 -12.73 -34.43 -2.81
N ALA A 602 -13.54 -33.72 -3.61
CA ALA A 602 -14.91 -34.13 -3.91
C ALA A 602 -15.02 -34.60 -5.35
N GLY A 603 -15.64 -35.77 -5.53
CA GLY A 603 -16.09 -36.23 -6.85
C GLY A 603 -17.34 -35.46 -7.26
N VAL A 604 -17.33 -34.84 -8.43
CA VAL A 604 -18.46 -34.10 -8.99
C VAL A 604 -18.85 -34.66 -10.35
N GLU A 605 -20.16 -34.75 -10.64
CA GLU A 605 -20.62 -35.04 -11.98
C GLU A 605 -20.33 -33.81 -12.87
N CYS A 606 -19.38 -33.94 -13.77
CA CYS A 606 -19.17 -32.91 -14.78
C CYS A 606 -20.19 -33.15 -15.90
N ALA A 607 -20.93 -32.11 -16.30
CA ALA A 607 -21.97 -32.15 -17.31
C ALA A 607 -21.55 -32.94 -18.55
N GLY A 608 -22.07 -34.17 -18.63
CA GLY A 608 -21.69 -35.17 -19.59
C GLY A 608 -22.29 -34.97 -20.96
N LYS A 609 -21.67 -35.53 -21.94
CA LYS A 609 -22.02 -35.87 -23.27
C LYS A 609 -23.53 -35.90 -23.60
N THR A 610 -24.02 -34.79 -24.14
CA THR A 610 -25.03 -34.86 -25.20
C THR A 610 -24.31 -34.53 -26.51
N GLY A 611 -24.34 -35.48 -27.44
CA GLY A 611 -23.61 -35.42 -28.70
C GLY A 611 -23.88 -34.16 -29.50
N GLY A 612 -22.86 -33.47 -29.86
CA GLY A 612 -22.87 -32.31 -30.72
C GLY A 612 -21.50 -31.67 -30.70
N ASN A 613 -20.78 -31.81 -31.81
CA ASN A 613 -19.47 -31.26 -32.07
C ASN A 613 -19.43 -29.73 -31.92
N THR A 614 -19.23 -29.22 -30.71
CA THR A 614 -18.73 -27.87 -30.46
C THR A 614 -17.92 -27.95 -29.17
N GLN A 615 -16.61 -27.82 -29.27
CA GLN A 615 -15.76 -27.54 -28.13
C GLN A 615 -16.24 -26.22 -27.48
N THR A 616 -17.11 -26.31 -26.50
CA THR A 616 -17.39 -25.22 -25.59
C THR A 616 -16.17 -25.12 -24.67
N LEU A 617 -15.35 -24.09 -24.90
CA LEU A 617 -14.31 -23.65 -23.94
C LEU A 617 -14.95 -23.45 -22.56
N PRO A 618 -14.24 -23.82 -21.48
CA PRO A 618 -14.75 -23.60 -20.13
C PRO A 618 -15.07 -22.11 -19.93
N THR A 619 -16.25 -21.82 -19.41
CA THR A 619 -16.66 -20.47 -19.05
C THR A 619 -16.00 -20.12 -17.72
N PHE A 620 -15.00 -19.30 -17.77
CA PHE A 620 -14.38 -18.70 -16.59
C PHE A 620 -15.24 -17.53 -16.10
N GLU A 621 -15.38 -17.38 -14.79
CA GLU A 621 -16.02 -16.20 -14.19
C GLU A 621 -15.02 -15.04 -14.02
N GLU A 622 -13.73 -15.30 -14.15
CA GLU A 622 -12.64 -14.34 -13.97
C GLU A 622 -11.63 -14.38 -15.14
N ILE A 623 -10.88 -13.29 -15.30
CA ILE A 623 -9.78 -13.23 -16.27
C ILE A 623 -8.60 -14.02 -15.71
N ARG A 624 -8.08 -14.96 -16.50
CA ARG A 624 -6.94 -15.80 -16.11
C ARG A 624 -5.78 -15.70 -17.07
N LEU A 625 -4.57 -15.78 -16.52
CA LEU A 625 -3.31 -15.76 -17.25
C LEU A 625 -2.62 -17.12 -17.13
N TYR A 626 -2.14 -17.67 -18.27
CA TYR A 626 -1.42 -18.94 -18.24
C TYR A 626 -0.45 -19.08 -19.45
N PRO A 627 0.78 -19.60 -19.24
CA PRO A 627 1.44 -19.81 -17.95
C PRO A 627 1.85 -18.50 -17.28
N ASN A 628 2.01 -18.49 -15.97
CA ASN A 628 2.62 -17.39 -15.23
C ASN A 628 3.50 -18.03 -14.12
N PRO A 629 4.85 -17.93 -14.18
CA PRO A 629 5.66 -17.22 -15.19
C PRO A 629 5.52 -17.74 -16.63
N ALA A 630 5.71 -16.84 -17.60
CA ALA A 630 5.55 -17.12 -19.01
C ALA A 630 6.89 -16.99 -19.76
N GLN A 631 7.19 -17.91 -20.68
CA GLN A 631 8.42 -17.86 -21.48
C GLN A 631 8.21 -17.15 -22.84
N ALA A 632 7.64 -17.84 -23.80
CA ALA A 632 7.48 -17.31 -25.16
C ALA A 632 6.07 -16.75 -25.43
N GLN A 633 5.07 -17.25 -24.72
CA GLN A 633 3.66 -16.89 -24.93
C GLN A 633 2.90 -16.84 -23.60
N LEU A 634 1.94 -15.92 -23.51
CA LEU A 634 0.97 -15.82 -22.43
C LEU A 634 -0.44 -15.94 -23.00
N ARG A 635 -1.25 -16.82 -22.45
CA ARG A 635 -2.66 -16.96 -22.79
C ARG A 635 -3.49 -16.20 -21.77
N VAL A 636 -4.38 -15.37 -22.28
CA VAL A 636 -5.33 -14.60 -21.47
C VAL A 636 -6.71 -15.16 -21.72
N PHE A 637 -7.39 -15.62 -20.69
CA PHE A 637 -8.77 -16.13 -20.74
C PHE A 637 -9.69 -15.10 -20.15
N PHE A 638 -10.82 -14.85 -20.81
CA PHE A 638 -11.77 -13.81 -20.43
C PHE A 638 -13.13 -14.40 -20.11
N PRO A 639 -13.85 -13.89 -19.08
CA PRO A 639 -15.24 -14.21 -18.86
C PRO A 639 -16.16 -13.74 -19.99
N LYS A 640 -17.32 -14.35 -20.13
CA LYS A 640 -18.26 -14.07 -21.24
C LYS A 640 -18.72 -12.60 -21.34
N HIS A 641 -18.66 -11.86 -20.23
CA HIS A 641 -19.21 -10.50 -20.13
C HIS A 641 -18.21 -9.38 -20.45
N THR A 642 -16.97 -9.73 -20.76
CA THR A 642 -15.86 -8.78 -20.90
C THR A 642 -15.68 -8.25 -22.35
N PHE A 643 -16.52 -8.66 -23.30
CA PHE A 643 -16.32 -8.31 -24.72
C PHE A 643 -17.31 -7.26 -25.24
N PRO A 644 -16.86 -6.42 -26.17
CA PRO A 644 -15.48 -6.24 -26.63
C PRO A 644 -14.64 -5.50 -25.57
N CYS A 645 -13.34 -5.83 -25.46
CA CYS A 645 -12.44 -5.14 -24.54
C CYS A 645 -11.10 -4.78 -25.23
N THR A 646 -10.42 -3.80 -24.67
CA THR A 646 -9.07 -3.40 -25.08
C THR A 646 -8.06 -3.97 -24.09
N LEU A 647 -7.08 -4.72 -24.61
CA LEU A 647 -5.96 -5.24 -23.82
C LEU A 647 -4.71 -4.42 -24.12
N ARG A 648 -4.03 -3.94 -23.07
CA ARG A 648 -2.75 -3.25 -23.15
C ARG A 648 -1.72 -4.01 -22.35
N LEU A 649 -0.60 -4.30 -22.98
CA LEU A 649 0.59 -4.83 -22.33
C LEU A 649 1.48 -3.65 -21.93
N ILE A 650 1.84 -3.58 -20.68
CA ILE A 650 2.55 -2.46 -20.08
C ILE A 650 3.77 -2.98 -19.34
N GLU A 651 4.93 -2.39 -19.58
CA GLU A 651 6.11 -2.67 -18.77
C GLU A 651 6.06 -1.96 -17.41
N ILE A 652 6.94 -2.35 -16.50
CA ILE A 652 6.95 -1.85 -15.12
C ILE A 652 7.10 -0.32 -15.02
N GLN A 653 7.77 0.31 -16.00
CA GLN A 653 7.91 1.77 -16.08
C GLN A 653 6.64 2.48 -16.61
N GLY A 654 5.56 1.74 -16.86
CA GLY A 654 4.29 2.30 -17.33
C GLY A 654 4.21 2.52 -18.85
N ARG A 655 5.24 2.17 -19.61
CA ARG A 655 5.21 2.27 -21.07
C ARG A 655 4.33 1.18 -21.66
N VAL A 656 3.36 1.57 -22.50
CA VAL A 656 2.53 0.63 -23.23
C VAL A 656 3.35 0.02 -24.38
N LEU A 657 3.55 -1.28 -24.32
CA LEU A 657 4.30 -2.03 -25.33
C LEU A 657 3.42 -2.52 -26.46
N GLN A 658 2.19 -2.89 -26.15
CA GLN A 658 1.22 -3.42 -27.10
C GLN A 658 -0.20 -3.03 -26.70
N THR A 659 -1.03 -2.72 -27.69
CA THR A 659 -2.47 -2.53 -27.51
C THR A 659 -3.22 -3.34 -28.56
N GLN A 660 -4.24 -4.08 -28.17
CA GLN A 660 -5.07 -4.84 -29.11
C GLN A 660 -6.52 -4.91 -28.64
N GLN A 661 -7.43 -4.99 -29.60
CA GLN A 661 -8.84 -5.27 -29.35
C GLN A 661 -9.06 -6.78 -29.20
N VAL A 662 -9.76 -7.14 -28.16
CA VAL A 662 -10.11 -8.53 -27.88
C VAL A 662 -11.59 -8.74 -28.14
N LEU A 663 -11.86 -9.67 -29.05
CA LEU A 663 -13.21 -10.01 -29.51
C LEU A 663 -13.59 -11.46 -29.19
N ARG A 664 -12.68 -12.20 -28.51
CA ARG A 664 -12.85 -13.64 -28.25
C ARG A 664 -12.51 -13.98 -26.81
N PRO A 665 -13.08 -15.06 -26.25
CA PRO A 665 -12.84 -15.46 -24.87
C PRO A 665 -11.40 -15.86 -24.52
N GLN A 666 -10.53 -15.98 -25.53
CA GLN A 666 -9.12 -16.31 -25.34
C GLN A 666 -8.27 -15.48 -26.27
N GLN A 667 -7.18 -14.92 -25.75
CA GLN A 667 -6.15 -14.22 -26.48
C GLN A 667 -4.79 -14.80 -26.15
N VAL A 668 -3.93 -14.93 -27.17
CA VAL A 668 -2.53 -15.32 -26.99
C VAL A 668 -1.65 -14.12 -27.28
N LEU A 669 -0.76 -13.81 -26.34
CA LEU A 669 0.25 -12.77 -26.48
C LEU A 669 1.60 -13.43 -26.74
N SER A 670 2.32 -12.99 -27.78
CA SER A 670 3.72 -13.34 -27.95
C SER A 670 4.58 -12.47 -27.03
N LEU A 671 5.46 -13.11 -26.29
CA LEU A 671 6.39 -12.46 -25.36
C LEU A 671 7.85 -12.56 -25.83
N GLU A 672 8.10 -13.07 -27.03
CA GLU A 672 9.46 -13.31 -27.54
C GLU A 672 10.32 -12.06 -27.61
N ALA A 673 9.70 -10.89 -27.85
CA ALA A 673 10.37 -9.61 -27.92
C ALA A 673 10.60 -8.96 -26.53
N LEU A 674 10.07 -9.55 -25.46
CA LEU A 674 10.17 -9.01 -24.12
C LEU A 674 11.41 -9.56 -23.40
N ARG A 675 12.03 -8.72 -22.60
CA ARG A 675 13.10 -9.13 -21.67
C ARG A 675 12.48 -9.86 -20.45
N PRO A 676 13.23 -10.72 -19.76
CA PRO A 676 12.79 -11.25 -18.48
C PRO A 676 12.43 -10.13 -17.51
N GLY A 677 11.31 -10.28 -16.78
CA GLY A 677 10.83 -9.27 -15.84
C GLY A 677 9.32 -9.29 -15.66
N MET A 678 8.84 -8.40 -14.81
CA MET A 678 7.41 -8.23 -14.51
C MET A 678 6.75 -7.30 -15.53
N TYR A 679 5.53 -7.66 -15.94
CA TYR A 679 4.70 -6.91 -16.87
C TYR A 679 3.27 -6.84 -16.38
N PHE A 680 2.52 -5.85 -16.85
CA PHE A 680 1.11 -5.69 -16.54
C PHE A 680 0.25 -5.81 -17.81
N LEU A 681 -0.91 -6.44 -17.62
CA LEU A 681 -2.00 -6.40 -18.59
C LEU A 681 -3.12 -5.53 -18.04
N VAL A 682 -3.43 -4.46 -18.73
CA VAL A 682 -4.59 -3.63 -18.45
C VAL A 682 -5.67 -3.95 -19.47
N ILE A 683 -6.80 -4.39 -18.98
CA ILE A 683 -7.94 -4.83 -19.79
C ILE A 683 -9.08 -3.87 -19.50
N SER A 684 -9.51 -3.13 -20.51
CA SER A 684 -10.58 -2.13 -20.41
C SER A 684 -11.79 -2.60 -21.21
N GLY A 685 -12.85 -3.00 -20.53
CA GLY A 685 -14.17 -3.32 -21.10
C GLY A 685 -15.13 -2.12 -21.02
N PRO A 686 -16.37 -2.29 -21.50
CA PRO A 686 -17.37 -1.21 -21.53
C PRO A 686 -17.77 -0.68 -20.14
N MET A 687 -17.62 -1.48 -19.08
CA MET A 687 -18.02 -1.13 -17.71
C MET A 687 -16.98 -1.43 -16.65
N GLU A 688 -15.88 -2.12 -17.00
CA GLU A 688 -14.87 -2.58 -16.04
C GLU A 688 -13.46 -2.44 -16.59
N MET A 689 -12.51 -2.16 -15.71
CA MET A 689 -11.09 -2.17 -15.99
C MET A 689 -10.40 -3.15 -15.05
N HIS A 690 -9.63 -4.09 -15.61
CA HIS A 690 -8.84 -5.05 -14.86
C HIS A 690 -7.37 -4.80 -15.10
N ARG A 691 -6.55 -4.94 -14.07
CA ARG A 691 -5.09 -4.92 -14.15
C ARG A 691 -4.56 -6.22 -13.57
N LEU A 692 -3.81 -6.95 -14.35
CA LEU A 692 -3.20 -8.22 -13.97
C LEU A 692 -1.69 -8.13 -14.17
N SER A 693 -0.91 -8.77 -13.34
CA SER A 693 0.55 -8.87 -13.51
C SER A 693 0.95 -10.27 -13.95
N PHE A 694 2.06 -10.38 -14.67
CA PHE A 694 2.70 -11.66 -14.97
C PHE A 694 4.21 -11.49 -15.06
N ILE A 695 4.92 -12.59 -14.86
CA ILE A 695 6.38 -12.65 -14.97
C ILE A 695 6.74 -13.26 -16.30
N LYS A 696 7.64 -12.62 -17.05
CA LYS A 696 8.32 -13.16 -18.22
C LYS A 696 9.68 -13.73 -17.77
N ASP A 697 9.85 -15.03 -17.94
CA ASP A 697 11.13 -15.72 -17.72
C ASP A 697 12.10 -15.53 -18.91
#